data_4d28155c39e1ba9f2c185b8408019e96
#
_entry.id   4d28155c39e1ba9f2c185b8408019e96
#
_cell.length_a   1.000
_cell.length_b   1.000
_cell.length_c   1.000
_cell.angle_alpha   90.00
_cell.angle_beta   90.00
_cell.angle_gamma   90.00
#
_symmetry.space_group_name_H-M   'P 1'
#
loop_
_entity.id
_entity.type
_entity.pdbx_description
1 polymer ?
#
loop_
_entity_poly.entity_id
_entity_poly.type
_entity_poly.pdbx_seq_one_letter_code
_entity_poly.pdbx_strand_id
1 'polypeptide(L)'
;MKSYLRFLSRNKLYTAIEVVGLSVALAFVLLLGNVVLEDLSCDKKIRNAEDIYLVLPDDSGFYRPDPEVVFPQVPEIEDWCNAVIHTAYDGKTQYIQTVSREQKMDITPVLIRGNYFEFFGIELKYGDPKAVMELQNAAVISEEVANAMFPGQNPVGQTLIINEHRLKDVQLTVTGVYKNMGKTVLQDRGMFLNMGYIKNLDNEMYQPHIRAHLGRTQSIHYVKLSKGADAEKIGKFLFENNDTDPDKEYARYTKIDLIPFSRIHHTSELSGNHFDNVTNVNMYHTFMFACLILLVFAGLNYISLTMAFSRFRVKEMATRQLLGTTKGGIYVKCISEAATLVTASFAVALALAFALKNIVGELLGSHIVLFNTSGMWIFAIGVVVILSLAAGLVPALVMSRYKPIEVIKGEARKSDKVTLGKIFIGLEGLLSIAAIAVTLTIYAQTRHMIDTPMGYETDKIIFVDFVTKDNLKFKDELLAESYVDRIGDLTHPPTSFGMMTYLSKGHTMYVLSGNSEAMDILGIKVLEDFGTSSTLKNGSTRKSLLCKSSYERLKEHIDEGKIKLDVTWAADGVVSDFKQMSIKEYDPQSVQAVLIQSDTESYLYGLLVKVNGDENEALKKIREFYRQRKDAEHMPKIDTLNSLVEERFEDEQKVFAMIGVFALLSILITIMAIIALSSYSAQMSTHDTAVRKVFGCSNAEIYWQMVKGFLIPVLAGSVIAIASAYSYIERWLSEYPVRIENTVWIYAVSVIIVIAVVVISISFQAFRLMRTNPSEALKKE
;
A
#
# COMPACT_ATOMS: atom_id res chain seq x y z
N MET A 1 -45.51 -1.26 -2.97
CA MET A 1 -44.64 -0.19 -3.51
C MET A 1 -45.23 1.21 -3.39
N LYS A 2 -46.43 1.54 -3.93
CA LYS A 2 -47.00 2.90 -3.86
C LYS A 2 -47.14 3.48 -2.43
N SER A 3 -47.51 2.65 -1.43
CA SER A 3 -47.58 3.04 -0.02
C SER A 3 -46.23 3.43 0.55
N TYR A 4 -45.16 2.65 0.23
CA TYR A 4 -43.80 2.91 0.68
C TYR A 4 -43.21 4.19 0.06
N LEU A 5 -43.35 4.39 -1.23
CA LEU A 5 -42.91 5.63 -1.89
C LEU A 5 -43.57 6.87 -1.33
N ARG A 6 -44.91 6.78 -0.99
CA ARG A 6 -45.64 7.84 -0.34
C ARG A 6 -45.15 8.08 1.11
N PHE A 7 -44.74 7.03 1.82
CA PHE A 7 -44.12 7.14 3.14
C PHE A 7 -42.79 7.90 3.05
N LEU A 8 -41.91 7.50 2.11
CA LEU A 8 -40.62 8.16 1.88
C LEU A 8 -40.78 9.66 1.53
N SER A 9 -41.73 9.98 0.63
CA SER A 9 -41.98 11.37 0.22
C SER A 9 -42.52 12.27 1.35
N ARG A 10 -43.20 11.68 2.33
CA ARG A 10 -43.70 12.39 3.53
C ARG A 10 -42.62 12.57 4.60
N ASN A 11 -41.64 11.68 4.66
CA ASN A 11 -40.54 11.70 5.64
C ASN A 11 -39.22 12.07 4.97
N LYS A 12 -39.15 13.23 4.33
CA LYS A 12 -38.02 13.67 3.48
C LYS A 12 -36.67 13.63 4.21
N LEU A 13 -36.59 14.08 5.46
CA LEU A 13 -35.35 14.09 6.24
C LEU A 13 -34.86 12.67 6.48
N TYR A 14 -35.74 11.77 6.89
CA TYR A 14 -35.42 10.35 7.07
C TYR A 14 -34.88 9.73 5.77
N THR A 15 -35.62 9.91 4.67
CA THR A 15 -35.23 9.37 3.37
C THR A 15 -33.88 9.92 2.89
N ALA A 16 -33.66 11.23 3.10
CA ALA A 16 -32.38 11.85 2.73
C ALA A 16 -31.22 11.28 3.54
N ILE A 17 -31.36 11.16 4.86
CA ILE A 17 -30.32 10.59 5.74
C ILE A 17 -30.03 9.15 5.33
N GLU A 18 -31.07 8.35 5.06
CA GLU A 18 -30.94 6.93 4.71
C GLU A 18 -30.27 6.75 3.36
N VAL A 19 -30.71 7.49 2.33
CA VAL A 19 -30.12 7.43 0.99
C VAL A 19 -28.68 7.94 0.97
N VAL A 20 -28.43 9.12 1.56
CA VAL A 20 -27.09 9.72 1.57
C VAL A 20 -26.11 8.85 2.36
N GLY A 21 -26.48 8.43 3.58
CA GLY A 21 -25.60 7.60 4.42
C GLY A 21 -25.25 6.27 3.76
N LEU A 22 -26.26 5.59 3.19
CA LEU A 22 -26.06 4.35 2.48
C LEU A 22 -25.25 4.54 1.18
N SER A 23 -25.51 5.63 0.43
CA SER A 23 -24.81 5.90 -0.83
C SER A 23 -23.33 6.20 -0.60
N VAL A 24 -22.98 6.98 0.41
CA VAL A 24 -21.59 7.30 0.75
C VAL A 24 -20.85 6.02 1.17
N ALA A 25 -21.42 5.23 2.07
CA ALA A 25 -20.81 3.98 2.48
C ALA A 25 -20.60 3.01 1.31
N LEU A 26 -21.64 2.84 0.46
CA LEU A 26 -21.55 1.97 -0.73
C LEU A 26 -20.56 2.48 -1.77
N ALA A 27 -20.39 3.79 -1.94
CA ALA A 27 -19.40 4.34 -2.86
C ALA A 27 -17.98 3.92 -2.44
N PHE A 28 -17.66 3.99 -1.16
CA PHE A 28 -16.37 3.54 -0.64
C PHE A 28 -16.21 2.02 -0.66
N VAL A 29 -17.28 1.25 -0.38
CA VAL A 29 -17.28 -0.21 -0.56
C VAL A 29 -16.96 -0.58 -2.00
N LEU A 30 -17.49 0.14 -3.00
CA LEU A 30 -17.19 -0.08 -4.41
C LEU A 30 -15.74 0.25 -4.74
N LEU A 31 -15.21 1.38 -4.25
CA LEU A 31 -13.83 1.80 -4.52
C LEU A 31 -12.81 0.85 -3.88
N LEU A 32 -12.97 0.54 -2.59
CA LEU A 32 -12.10 -0.40 -1.90
C LEU A 32 -12.25 -1.83 -2.43
N GLY A 33 -13.50 -2.25 -2.69
CA GLY A 33 -13.77 -3.56 -3.30
C GLY A 33 -13.13 -3.71 -4.67
N ASN A 34 -13.04 -2.64 -5.47
CA ASN A 34 -12.30 -2.66 -6.74
C ASN A 34 -10.82 -2.92 -6.53
N VAL A 35 -10.18 -2.21 -5.57
CA VAL A 35 -8.75 -2.39 -5.25
C VAL A 35 -8.48 -3.82 -4.79
N VAL A 36 -9.32 -4.34 -3.86
CA VAL A 36 -9.18 -5.72 -3.36
C VAL A 36 -9.39 -6.75 -4.48
N LEU A 37 -10.37 -6.53 -5.37
CA LEU A 37 -10.63 -7.45 -6.47
C LEU A 37 -9.57 -7.39 -7.57
N GLU A 38 -8.96 -6.23 -7.81
CA GLU A 38 -7.80 -6.11 -8.70
C GLU A 38 -6.61 -6.88 -8.14
N ASP A 39 -6.34 -6.75 -6.85
CA ASP A 39 -5.32 -7.54 -6.15
C ASP A 39 -5.58 -9.05 -6.27
N LEU A 40 -6.79 -9.48 -5.99
CA LEU A 40 -7.21 -10.88 -6.14
C LEU A 40 -7.21 -11.36 -7.60
N SER A 41 -7.18 -10.44 -8.56
CA SER A 41 -7.11 -10.76 -9.98
C SER A 41 -5.69 -10.74 -10.53
N CYS A 42 -4.69 -10.46 -9.70
CA CYS A 42 -3.28 -10.51 -10.08
C CYS A 42 -2.96 -11.88 -10.70
N ASP A 43 -2.20 -11.85 -11.76
CA ASP A 43 -1.73 -13.02 -12.50
C ASP A 43 -2.79 -13.91 -13.16
N LYS A 44 -4.09 -13.60 -13.09
CA LYS A 44 -5.15 -14.42 -13.68
C LYS A 44 -5.10 -14.53 -15.20
N LYS A 45 -4.40 -13.63 -15.88
CA LYS A 45 -4.17 -13.70 -17.33
C LYS A 45 -2.99 -14.58 -17.71
N ILE A 46 -2.17 -15.00 -16.74
CA ILE A 46 -1.05 -15.92 -16.94
C ILE A 46 -1.59 -17.34 -16.96
N ARG A 47 -1.58 -17.97 -18.14
CA ARG A 47 -2.32 -19.26 -18.34
C ARG A 47 -1.70 -20.46 -17.66
N ASN A 48 -0.36 -20.47 -17.55
CA ASN A 48 0.39 -21.64 -17.05
C ASN A 48 0.82 -21.50 -15.58
N ALA A 49 0.19 -20.58 -14.79
CA ALA A 49 0.64 -20.20 -13.45
C ALA A 49 0.61 -21.34 -12.41
N GLU A 50 -0.19 -22.40 -12.62
CA GLU A 50 -0.46 -23.43 -11.59
C GLU A 50 0.76 -24.30 -11.26
N ASP A 51 1.62 -24.61 -12.26
CA ASP A 51 2.77 -25.49 -12.12
C ASP A 51 4.11 -24.74 -12.10
N ILE A 52 4.07 -23.39 -12.06
CA ILE A 52 5.24 -22.51 -12.04
C ILE A 52 5.60 -22.13 -10.61
N TYR A 53 6.88 -22.17 -10.30
CA TYR A 53 7.46 -21.79 -9.01
C TYR A 53 8.60 -20.81 -9.20
N LEU A 54 8.70 -19.85 -8.30
CA LEU A 54 9.85 -18.96 -8.16
C LEU A 54 10.93 -19.67 -7.33
N VAL A 55 12.18 -19.65 -7.80
CA VAL A 55 13.34 -20.13 -7.05
C VAL A 55 13.88 -18.97 -6.21
N LEU A 56 13.70 -19.03 -4.90
CA LEU A 56 14.04 -17.96 -3.97
C LEU A 56 14.99 -18.45 -2.87
N PRO A 57 16.26 -17.99 -2.85
CA PRO A 57 17.12 -18.13 -1.69
C PRO A 57 16.61 -17.31 -0.49
N ASP A 58 16.83 -17.83 0.74
CA ASP A 58 16.31 -17.22 1.98
C ASP A 58 17.00 -15.92 2.42
N ASP A 59 18.12 -15.57 1.81
CA ASP A 59 18.79 -14.28 1.98
C ASP A 59 18.18 -13.14 1.15
N SER A 60 16.96 -13.36 0.56
CA SER A 60 16.34 -12.50 -0.45
C SER A 60 17.25 -12.18 -1.64
N GLY A 61 18.31 -12.97 -1.82
CA GLY A 61 19.24 -12.91 -2.92
C GLY A 61 18.69 -13.61 -4.18
N PHE A 62 19.46 -13.50 -5.23
CA PHE A 62 19.19 -14.20 -6.47
C PHE A 62 19.82 -15.58 -6.45
N TYR A 63 19.16 -16.55 -7.09
CA TYR A 63 19.74 -17.85 -7.34
C TYR A 63 20.96 -17.71 -8.26
N ARG A 64 22.17 -18.00 -7.74
CA ARG A 64 23.43 -17.73 -8.40
C ARG A 64 24.04 -18.92 -9.18
N PRO A 65 23.76 -20.19 -8.82
CA PRO A 65 24.23 -21.31 -9.60
C PRO A 65 23.73 -21.24 -11.03
N ASP A 66 24.54 -21.86 -11.96
CA ASP A 66 24.17 -21.89 -13.37
C ASP A 66 22.92 -22.76 -13.59
N PRO A 67 21.77 -22.16 -13.95
CA PRO A 67 20.53 -22.90 -14.11
C PRO A 67 20.57 -23.87 -15.30
N GLU A 68 21.41 -23.61 -16.32
CA GLU A 68 21.58 -24.51 -17.47
C GLU A 68 22.30 -25.79 -17.07
N VAL A 69 23.07 -25.75 -15.98
CA VAL A 69 23.80 -26.93 -15.46
C VAL A 69 23.00 -27.64 -14.38
N VAL A 70 22.38 -26.90 -13.46
CA VAL A 70 21.76 -27.49 -12.25
C VAL A 70 20.34 -27.96 -12.51
N PHE A 71 19.50 -27.19 -13.18
CA PHE A 71 18.06 -27.54 -13.36
C PHE A 71 17.87 -28.85 -14.16
N PRO A 72 18.62 -29.15 -15.22
CA PRO A 72 18.50 -30.44 -15.93
C PRO A 72 18.86 -31.68 -15.08
N GLN A 73 19.48 -31.48 -13.92
CA GLN A 73 19.77 -32.60 -13.02
C GLN A 73 18.58 -33.02 -12.16
N VAL A 74 17.51 -32.21 -12.16
CA VAL A 74 16.26 -32.44 -11.41
C VAL A 74 15.18 -32.91 -12.37
N PRO A 75 14.84 -34.20 -12.42
CA PRO A 75 13.86 -34.74 -13.40
C PRO A 75 12.45 -34.14 -13.24
N GLU A 76 12.12 -33.63 -12.06
CA GLU A 76 10.84 -33.00 -11.76
C GLU A 76 10.72 -31.57 -12.32
N ILE A 77 11.81 -30.95 -12.75
CA ILE A 77 11.81 -29.67 -13.46
C ILE A 77 11.61 -29.93 -14.96
N GLU A 78 10.39 -29.72 -15.45
CA GLU A 78 10.04 -29.91 -16.85
C GLU A 78 10.60 -28.83 -17.78
N ASP A 79 10.60 -27.57 -17.30
CA ASP A 79 11.11 -26.41 -18.02
C ASP A 79 11.47 -25.29 -17.02
N TRP A 80 12.21 -24.29 -17.48
CA TRP A 80 12.59 -23.15 -16.68
C TRP A 80 12.72 -21.88 -17.51
N CYS A 81 12.59 -20.75 -16.86
CA CYS A 81 12.72 -19.45 -17.49
C CYS A 81 13.37 -18.45 -16.50
N ASN A 82 13.91 -17.38 -17.04
CA ASN A 82 14.42 -16.28 -16.23
C ASN A 82 14.08 -14.91 -16.81
N ALA A 83 14.14 -13.92 -15.94
CA ALA A 83 13.97 -12.53 -16.31
C ALA A 83 14.96 -11.65 -15.52
N VAL A 84 15.47 -10.60 -16.18
CA VAL A 84 16.38 -9.62 -15.59
C VAL A 84 15.99 -8.22 -16.05
N ILE A 85 15.78 -7.29 -15.13
CA ILE A 85 15.62 -5.88 -15.50
C ILE A 85 16.97 -5.36 -15.99
N HIS A 86 17.00 -4.91 -17.24
CA HIS A 86 18.20 -4.36 -17.84
C HIS A 86 18.25 -2.84 -17.60
N THR A 87 18.97 -2.43 -16.56
CA THR A 87 19.29 -1.02 -16.33
C THR A 87 20.65 -0.69 -16.95
N ALA A 88 20.80 0.52 -17.48
CA ALA A 88 22.10 0.97 -17.94
C ALA A 88 23.14 0.90 -16.81
N TYR A 89 24.36 0.48 -17.13
CA TYR A 89 25.44 0.29 -16.15
C TYR A 89 25.77 1.56 -15.34
N ASP A 90 25.53 2.74 -15.91
CA ASP A 90 25.77 4.04 -15.28
C ASP A 90 24.52 4.61 -14.59
N GLY A 91 23.46 3.79 -14.47
CA GLY A 91 22.19 4.17 -13.82
C GLY A 91 21.37 5.17 -14.61
N LYS A 92 21.75 5.51 -15.83
CA LYS A 92 20.98 6.43 -16.69
C LYS A 92 19.75 5.73 -17.24
N THR A 93 18.71 6.49 -17.51
CA THR A 93 17.52 6.01 -18.20
C THR A 93 17.87 5.68 -19.65
N GLN A 94 17.62 4.44 -20.04
CA GLN A 94 17.71 4.03 -21.45
C GLN A 94 16.50 4.57 -22.22
N TYR A 95 16.69 4.80 -23.51
CA TYR A 95 15.59 5.14 -24.40
C TYR A 95 15.66 4.37 -25.71
N ILE A 96 14.51 4.19 -26.33
CA ILE A 96 14.38 3.70 -27.67
C ILE A 96 13.97 4.81 -28.63
N GLN A 97 14.41 4.69 -29.86
CA GLN A 97 13.99 5.60 -30.93
C GLN A 97 13.79 4.85 -32.25
N THR A 98 12.97 5.40 -33.12
CA THR A 98 12.84 4.90 -34.51
C THR A 98 14.08 5.23 -35.32
N VAL A 99 14.30 4.53 -36.45
CA VAL A 99 15.42 4.80 -37.36
C VAL A 99 15.36 6.23 -37.90
N SER A 100 14.16 6.77 -38.13
CA SER A 100 13.94 8.16 -38.55
C SER A 100 14.25 9.19 -37.39
N ARG A 101 14.39 8.72 -36.17
CA ARG A 101 14.55 9.55 -34.93
C ARG A 101 13.39 10.51 -34.65
N GLU A 102 12.23 10.30 -35.29
CA GLU A 102 11.04 11.14 -35.06
C GLU A 102 10.32 10.77 -33.75
N GLN A 103 10.37 9.49 -33.37
CA GLN A 103 9.79 9.00 -32.12
C GLN A 103 10.91 8.56 -31.17
N LYS A 104 10.82 9.00 -29.92
CA LYS A 104 11.74 8.66 -28.83
C LYS A 104 10.95 8.40 -27.57
N MET A 105 11.30 7.36 -26.82
CA MET A 105 10.63 6.99 -25.56
C MET A 105 11.65 6.40 -24.59
N ASP A 106 11.57 6.80 -23.33
CA ASP A 106 12.34 6.20 -22.26
C ASP A 106 11.81 4.80 -21.97
N ILE A 107 12.73 3.85 -21.73
CA ILE A 107 12.42 2.44 -21.55
C ILE A 107 13.44 1.78 -20.61
N THR A 108 12.99 0.83 -19.83
CA THR A 108 13.85 -0.08 -19.06
C THR A 108 13.52 -1.50 -19.50
N PRO A 109 14.22 -2.07 -20.46
CA PRO A 109 13.83 -3.37 -20.98
C PRO A 109 14.09 -4.50 -19.99
N VAL A 110 13.37 -5.60 -20.19
CA VAL A 110 13.56 -6.85 -19.43
C VAL A 110 14.21 -7.88 -20.35
N LEU A 111 15.36 -8.39 -19.95
CA LEU A 111 16.03 -9.50 -20.65
C LEU A 111 15.39 -10.82 -20.22
N ILE A 112 15.01 -11.64 -21.18
CA ILE A 112 14.30 -12.91 -20.93
C ILE A 112 14.91 -14.06 -21.71
N ARG A 113 14.74 -15.28 -21.21
CA ARG A 113 15.02 -16.50 -21.98
C ARG A 113 14.02 -16.65 -23.12
N GLY A 114 14.44 -17.28 -24.22
CA GLY A 114 13.65 -17.37 -25.46
C GLY A 114 12.28 -18.01 -25.33
N ASN A 115 12.05 -18.90 -24.36
CA ASN A 115 10.76 -19.57 -24.12
C ASN A 115 9.77 -18.77 -23.24
N TYR A 116 10.09 -17.55 -22.80
CA TYR A 116 9.34 -16.79 -21.78
C TYR A 116 7.82 -16.66 -22.10
N PHE A 117 7.48 -16.29 -23.32
CA PHE A 117 6.08 -16.08 -23.71
C PHE A 117 5.28 -17.40 -23.75
N GLU A 118 5.90 -18.50 -24.20
CA GLU A 118 5.30 -19.83 -24.17
C GLU A 118 5.21 -20.36 -22.73
N PHE A 119 6.27 -20.18 -21.93
CA PHE A 119 6.38 -20.65 -20.56
C PHE A 119 5.25 -20.08 -19.69
N PHE A 120 5.01 -18.76 -19.72
CA PHE A 120 3.95 -18.11 -18.98
C PHE A 120 2.60 -18.11 -19.71
N GLY A 121 2.53 -18.50 -20.96
CA GLY A 121 1.31 -18.47 -21.77
C GLY A 121 0.82 -17.04 -22.03
N ILE A 122 1.74 -16.08 -22.19
CA ILE A 122 1.44 -14.66 -22.44
C ILE A 122 0.89 -14.51 -23.88
N GLU A 123 -0.27 -13.88 -24.02
CA GLU A 123 -0.88 -13.65 -25.32
C GLU A 123 -0.18 -12.56 -26.12
N LEU A 124 0.17 -12.90 -27.36
CA LEU A 124 0.66 -11.93 -28.33
C LEU A 124 -0.48 -11.42 -29.23
N LYS A 125 -0.42 -10.14 -29.58
CA LYS A 125 -1.25 -9.56 -30.61
C LYS A 125 -0.68 -9.85 -32.02
N TYR A 126 0.64 -9.79 -32.10
CA TYR A 126 1.42 -10.11 -33.29
C TYR A 126 2.65 -10.92 -32.88
N GLY A 127 3.01 -11.92 -33.68
CA GLY A 127 4.13 -12.82 -33.44
C GLY A 127 3.69 -14.20 -32.95
N ASP A 128 4.60 -15.17 -33.02
CA ASP A 128 4.43 -16.52 -32.44
C ASP A 128 5.19 -16.62 -31.13
N PRO A 129 4.53 -16.98 -30.03
CA PRO A 129 5.19 -17.10 -28.71
C PRO A 129 6.45 -18.00 -28.70
N LYS A 130 6.53 -18.98 -29.60
CA LYS A 130 7.68 -19.88 -29.72
C LYS A 130 8.86 -19.27 -30.46
N ALA A 131 8.58 -18.39 -31.43
CA ALA A 131 9.58 -17.88 -32.35
C ALA A 131 9.99 -16.41 -32.11
N VAL A 132 9.19 -15.64 -31.36
CA VAL A 132 9.45 -14.18 -31.17
C VAL A 132 10.79 -13.83 -30.55
N MET A 133 11.45 -14.78 -29.88
CA MET A 133 12.76 -14.58 -29.23
C MET A 133 13.90 -15.40 -29.89
N GLU A 134 13.72 -15.90 -31.11
CA GLU A 134 14.80 -16.65 -31.80
C GLU A 134 15.99 -15.76 -32.21
N LEU A 135 15.71 -14.51 -32.59
CA LEU A 135 16.76 -13.57 -32.96
C LEU A 135 17.46 -13.01 -31.71
N GLN A 136 18.78 -12.89 -31.76
CA GLN A 136 19.60 -12.34 -30.68
C GLN A 136 19.23 -10.86 -30.36
N ASN A 137 18.83 -10.09 -31.38
CA ASN A 137 18.37 -8.71 -31.25
C ASN A 137 16.84 -8.57 -31.31
N ALA A 138 16.12 -9.66 -30.98
CA ALA A 138 14.66 -9.63 -30.92
C ALA A 138 14.15 -8.70 -29.82
N ALA A 139 13.16 -7.89 -30.15
CA ALA A 139 12.41 -7.06 -29.22
C ALA A 139 10.92 -7.37 -29.32
N VAL A 140 10.29 -7.74 -28.21
CA VAL A 140 8.83 -7.83 -28.08
C VAL A 140 8.35 -6.66 -27.24
N ILE A 141 7.44 -5.86 -27.80
CA ILE A 141 6.99 -4.60 -27.20
C ILE A 141 5.53 -4.67 -26.78
N SER A 142 5.12 -3.86 -25.83
CA SER A 142 3.73 -3.73 -25.44
C SER A 142 2.89 -3.04 -26.52
N GLU A 143 1.56 -3.20 -26.49
CA GLU A 143 0.65 -2.45 -27.37
C GLU A 143 0.81 -0.94 -27.18
N GLU A 144 1.12 -0.46 -25.97
CA GLU A 144 1.33 0.95 -25.68
C GLU A 144 2.59 1.49 -26.37
N VAL A 145 3.73 0.80 -26.21
CA VAL A 145 4.99 1.13 -26.88
C VAL A 145 4.83 1.03 -28.41
N ALA A 146 4.14 0.01 -28.90
CA ALA A 146 3.87 -0.16 -30.34
C ALA A 146 3.09 1.03 -30.92
N ASN A 147 2.04 1.49 -30.23
CA ASN A 147 1.24 2.64 -30.65
C ASN A 147 2.01 3.96 -30.56
N ALA A 148 2.89 4.12 -29.57
CA ALA A 148 3.71 5.32 -29.40
C ALA A 148 4.82 5.41 -30.47
N MET A 149 5.51 4.30 -30.75
CA MET A 149 6.65 4.27 -31.67
C MET A 149 6.24 4.13 -33.14
N PHE A 150 5.12 3.44 -33.41
CA PHE A 150 4.65 3.13 -34.79
C PHE A 150 3.15 3.42 -34.95
N PRO A 151 2.70 4.68 -34.82
CA PRO A 151 1.28 5.01 -34.87
C PRO A 151 0.63 4.58 -36.16
N GLY A 152 -0.39 3.72 -36.05
CA GLY A 152 -1.16 3.23 -37.23
C GLY A 152 -0.45 2.25 -38.15
N GLN A 153 0.74 1.78 -37.82
CA GLN A 153 1.53 0.82 -38.60
C GLN A 153 1.64 -0.53 -37.89
N ASN A 154 1.94 -1.59 -38.63
CA ASN A 154 2.34 -2.86 -38.06
C ASN A 154 3.81 -2.75 -37.60
N PRO A 155 4.11 -2.88 -36.28
CA PRO A 155 5.47 -2.74 -35.78
C PRO A 155 6.37 -3.94 -36.03
N VAL A 156 5.80 -5.12 -36.35
CA VAL A 156 6.59 -6.35 -36.54
C VAL A 156 7.46 -6.23 -37.81
N GLY A 157 8.75 -6.53 -37.64
CA GLY A 157 9.77 -6.37 -38.69
C GLY A 157 10.40 -4.97 -38.76
N GLN A 158 9.86 -4.00 -38.00
CA GLN A 158 10.45 -2.66 -37.89
C GLN A 158 11.68 -2.68 -36.99
N THR A 159 12.57 -1.70 -37.18
CA THR A 159 13.80 -1.54 -36.40
C THR A 159 13.62 -0.43 -35.37
N LEU A 160 13.97 -0.71 -34.15
CA LEU A 160 14.18 0.25 -33.06
C LEU A 160 15.68 0.37 -32.77
N ILE A 161 16.09 1.52 -32.33
CA ILE A 161 17.45 1.77 -31.85
C ILE A 161 17.36 2.01 -30.34
N ILE A 162 18.06 1.18 -29.56
CA ILE A 162 18.21 1.42 -28.11
C ILE A 162 19.53 2.11 -27.85
N ASN A 163 19.49 3.14 -27.00
CA ASN A 163 20.69 3.85 -26.54
C ASN A 163 21.29 3.12 -25.34
N GLU A 164 22.51 2.64 -25.51
CA GLU A 164 23.33 2.05 -24.47
C GLU A 164 24.48 2.99 -24.11
N HIS A 165 24.22 3.99 -23.31
CA HIS A 165 25.03 5.17 -22.99
C HIS A 165 26.57 5.13 -23.12
N ARG A 166 27.19 3.98 -22.93
CA ARG A 166 28.65 3.77 -23.09
C ARG A 166 29.04 2.95 -24.30
N LEU A 167 28.03 2.49 -25.03
CA LEU A 167 28.19 1.67 -26.21
C LEU A 167 27.62 2.40 -27.43
N LYS A 168 27.84 1.85 -28.61
CA LYS A 168 27.14 2.32 -29.82
C LYS A 168 25.66 1.95 -29.73
N ASP A 169 24.81 2.81 -30.27
CA ASP A 169 23.40 2.52 -30.46
C ASP A 169 23.21 1.12 -31.05
N VAL A 170 22.39 0.29 -30.40
CA VAL A 170 22.13 -1.08 -30.83
C VAL A 170 20.80 -1.13 -31.56
N GLN A 171 20.81 -1.79 -32.74
CA GLN A 171 19.59 -2.00 -33.53
C GLN A 171 18.86 -3.25 -33.04
N LEU A 172 17.58 -3.08 -32.76
CA LEU A 172 16.64 -4.11 -32.35
C LEU A 172 15.62 -4.36 -33.45
N THR A 173 15.22 -5.59 -33.64
CA THR A 173 14.12 -5.95 -34.55
C THR A 173 12.87 -6.25 -33.74
N VAL A 174 11.78 -5.54 -33.99
CA VAL A 174 10.49 -5.84 -33.37
C VAL A 174 9.95 -7.14 -33.96
N THR A 175 9.91 -8.19 -33.15
CA THR A 175 9.49 -9.54 -33.55
C THR A 175 8.07 -9.87 -33.10
N GLY A 176 7.54 -9.13 -32.11
CA GLY A 176 6.19 -9.33 -31.62
C GLY A 176 5.66 -8.15 -30.83
N VAL A 177 4.33 -8.20 -30.61
CA VAL A 177 3.61 -7.26 -29.74
C VAL A 177 2.78 -8.07 -28.76
N TYR A 178 3.00 -7.89 -27.46
CA TYR A 178 2.19 -8.56 -26.45
C TYR A 178 0.99 -7.73 -26.01
N LYS A 179 -0.08 -8.45 -25.66
CA LYS A 179 -1.28 -7.84 -25.11
C LYS A 179 -1.07 -7.45 -23.65
N ASN A 180 -1.83 -6.46 -23.18
CA ASN A 180 -1.82 -6.07 -21.78
C ASN A 180 -2.03 -7.27 -20.84
N MET A 181 -1.02 -7.57 -20.04
CA MET A 181 -1.00 -8.69 -19.09
C MET A 181 -1.90 -8.44 -17.85
N GLY A 182 -2.40 -7.21 -17.68
CA GLY A 182 -3.12 -6.80 -16.48
C GLY A 182 -2.19 -6.62 -15.29
N LYS A 183 -2.72 -6.69 -14.09
CA LYS A 183 -1.89 -6.70 -12.88
C LYS A 183 -1.19 -8.05 -12.78
N THR A 184 0.13 -8.03 -12.73
CA THR A 184 0.98 -9.24 -12.66
C THR A 184 2.23 -8.95 -11.84
N VAL A 185 2.79 -9.99 -11.22
CA VAL A 185 4.09 -9.94 -10.54
C VAL A 185 5.26 -9.98 -11.53
N LEU A 186 5.00 -10.33 -12.77
CA LEU A 186 6.02 -10.30 -13.83
C LEU A 186 6.42 -8.85 -14.11
N GLN A 187 7.70 -8.67 -14.41
CA GLN A 187 8.26 -7.37 -14.75
C GLN A 187 7.73 -6.91 -16.10
N ASP A 188 6.69 -6.05 -16.09
CA ASP A 188 6.14 -5.44 -17.30
C ASP A 188 6.65 -3.99 -17.44
N ARG A 189 7.72 -3.83 -18.20
CA ARG A 189 8.38 -2.53 -18.46
C ARG A 189 8.17 -2.05 -19.89
N GLY A 190 7.21 -2.62 -20.61
CA GLY A 190 6.87 -2.24 -21.97
C GLY A 190 7.73 -2.88 -23.06
N MET A 191 8.88 -3.49 -22.75
CA MET A 191 9.76 -4.13 -23.71
C MET A 191 10.48 -5.34 -23.11
N PHE A 192 10.48 -6.43 -23.84
CA PHE A 192 11.28 -7.62 -23.59
C PHE A 192 12.33 -7.82 -24.67
N LEU A 193 13.55 -8.13 -24.26
CA LEU A 193 14.68 -8.45 -25.14
C LEU A 193 15.17 -9.89 -24.90
N ASN A 194 15.70 -10.51 -25.93
CA ASN A 194 16.34 -11.81 -25.78
C ASN A 194 17.59 -11.71 -24.88
N MET A 195 17.78 -12.67 -23.96
CA MET A 195 18.97 -12.72 -23.10
C MET A 195 20.29 -12.71 -23.91
N GLY A 196 20.27 -13.24 -25.14
CA GLY A 196 21.40 -13.19 -26.08
C GLY A 196 21.82 -11.78 -26.48
N TYR A 197 20.97 -10.76 -26.27
CA TYR A 197 21.28 -9.35 -26.46
C TYR A 197 22.56 -8.93 -25.71
N ILE A 198 22.85 -9.53 -24.57
CA ILE A 198 24.07 -9.28 -23.77
C ILE A 198 25.34 -9.45 -24.61
N LYS A 199 25.32 -10.34 -25.61
CA LYS A 199 26.46 -10.55 -26.51
C LYS A 199 26.74 -9.34 -27.41
N ASN A 200 25.73 -8.51 -27.68
CA ASN A 200 25.88 -7.27 -28.45
C ASN A 200 26.58 -6.17 -27.62
N LEU A 201 26.62 -6.34 -26.31
CA LEU A 201 27.29 -5.45 -25.36
C LEU A 201 28.78 -5.82 -25.19
N ASP A 202 29.35 -6.46 -26.20
CA ASP A 202 30.71 -7.02 -26.18
C ASP A 202 31.79 -5.92 -26.24
N ASN A 203 32.16 -5.41 -25.06
CA ASN A 203 33.29 -4.52 -24.86
C ASN A 203 34.12 -5.07 -23.72
N GLU A 204 35.45 -5.13 -23.84
CA GLU A 204 36.37 -5.68 -22.82
C GLU A 204 36.14 -5.13 -21.42
N MET A 205 35.61 -3.92 -21.31
CA MET A 205 35.27 -3.25 -20.02
C MET A 205 33.91 -3.71 -19.46
N TYR A 206 33.05 -4.30 -20.28
CA TYR A 206 31.67 -4.62 -19.93
C TYR A 206 31.48 -6.11 -19.58
N GLN A 207 32.23 -7.00 -20.22
CA GLN A 207 32.08 -8.47 -20.11
C GLN A 207 32.20 -9.02 -18.68
N PRO A 208 33.23 -8.68 -17.86
CA PRO A 208 33.32 -9.22 -16.52
C PRO A 208 32.22 -8.76 -15.59
N HIS A 209 31.81 -7.51 -15.71
CA HIS A 209 30.77 -6.91 -14.86
C HIS A 209 29.36 -7.33 -15.29
N ILE A 210 29.08 -7.42 -16.59
CA ILE A 210 27.75 -7.85 -17.07
C ILE A 210 27.53 -9.32 -16.82
N ARG A 211 28.52 -10.19 -17.00
CA ARG A 211 28.38 -11.60 -16.62
C ARG A 211 28.19 -11.78 -15.12
N ALA A 212 28.81 -10.95 -14.30
CA ALA A 212 28.62 -10.96 -12.86
C ALA A 212 27.27 -10.36 -12.43
N HIS A 213 26.82 -9.26 -13.07
CA HIS A 213 25.59 -8.59 -12.67
C HIS A 213 24.34 -9.12 -13.38
N LEU A 214 24.36 -9.38 -14.67
CA LEU A 214 23.16 -9.82 -15.41
C LEU A 214 22.95 -11.34 -15.37
N GLY A 215 24.04 -12.11 -15.35
CA GLY A 215 23.90 -13.57 -15.36
C GLY A 215 23.70 -14.22 -14.00
N ARG A 216 24.04 -13.54 -12.89
CA ARG A 216 24.20 -14.20 -11.59
C ARG A 216 23.66 -13.46 -10.37
N THR A 217 23.50 -12.15 -10.40
CA THR A 217 23.16 -11.39 -9.19
C THR A 217 21.81 -10.72 -9.21
N GLN A 218 21.12 -10.65 -10.37
CA GLN A 218 19.83 -9.98 -10.52
C GLN A 218 18.82 -10.78 -11.36
N SER A 219 19.11 -12.05 -11.67
CA SER A 219 18.22 -12.88 -12.46
C SER A 219 17.19 -13.57 -11.59
N ILE A 220 15.93 -13.35 -11.91
CA ILE A 220 14.82 -14.06 -11.30
C ILE A 220 14.58 -15.34 -12.08
N HIS A 221 14.59 -16.47 -11.39
CA HIS A 221 14.42 -17.79 -12.00
C HIS A 221 13.08 -18.41 -11.66
N TYR A 222 12.41 -18.91 -12.68
CA TYR A 222 11.15 -19.64 -12.56
C TYR A 222 11.35 -21.04 -13.09
N VAL A 223 10.78 -22.02 -12.41
CA VAL A 223 10.78 -23.43 -12.80
C VAL A 223 9.36 -23.94 -12.93
N LYS A 224 9.12 -24.76 -13.94
CA LYS A 224 7.87 -25.51 -14.10
C LYS A 224 8.07 -26.91 -13.58
N LEU A 225 7.28 -27.31 -12.60
CA LEU A 225 7.38 -28.61 -11.97
C LEU A 225 6.35 -29.60 -12.53
N SER A 226 6.72 -30.87 -12.58
CA SER A 226 5.81 -31.96 -12.88
C SER A 226 4.76 -32.09 -11.77
N LYS A 227 3.56 -32.58 -12.14
CA LYS A 227 2.45 -32.74 -11.18
C LYS A 227 2.83 -33.69 -10.04
N GLY A 228 2.69 -33.20 -8.82
CA GLY A 228 3.00 -33.95 -7.61
C GLY A 228 4.47 -33.89 -7.17
N ALA A 229 5.29 -33.06 -7.81
CA ALA A 229 6.65 -32.81 -7.38
C ALA A 229 6.69 -32.20 -5.97
N ASP A 230 7.69 -32.60 -5.19
CA ASP A 230 7.93 -32.10 -3.84
C ASP A 230 8.86 -30.89 -3.88
N ALA A 231 8.26 -29.70 -3.82
CA ALA A 231 8.99 -28.43 -3.92
C ALA A 231 10.07 -28.27 -2.83
N GLU A 232 9.82 -28.78 -1.61
CA GLU A 232 10.78 -28.71 -0.50
C GLU A 232 12.02 -29.55 -0.78
N LYS A 233 11.83 -30.78 -1.29
CA LYS A 233 12.97 -31.64 -1.68
C LYS A 233 13.79 -31.05 -2.83
N ILE A 234 13.11 -30.45 -3.80
CA ILE A 234 13.79 -29.79 -4.92
C ILE A 234 14.59 -28.59 -4.41
N GLY A 235 14.00 -27.75 -3.56
CA GLY A 235 14.71 -26.63 -2.95
C GLY A 235 15.96 -27.05 -2.19
N LYS A 236 15.85 -28.15 -1.42
CA LYS A 236 17.00 -28.74 -0.72
C LYS A 236 18.08 -29.24 -1.70
N PHE A 237 17.69 -29.92 -2.76
CA PHE A 237 18.63 -30.37 -3.80
C PHE A 237 19.34 -29.19 -4.46
N LEU A 238 18.63 -28.12 -4.80
CA LEU A 238 19.21 -26.92 -5.40
C LEU A 238 20.19 -26.22 -4.45
N PHE A 239 19.91 -26.25 -3.15
CA PHE A 239 20.82 -25.74 -2.12
C PHE A 239 22.09 -26.61 -1.97
N GLU A 240 21.95 -27.93 -1.95
CA GLU A 240 23.08 -28.86 -1.80
C GLU A 240 23.99 -28.88 -3.03
N ASN A 241 23.46 -28.63 -4.25
CA ASN A 241 24.18 -28.67 -5.52
C ASN A 241 24.48 -27.27 -6.08
N ASN A 242 25.00 -26.39 -5.22
CA ASN A 242 25.40 -25.04 -5.59
C ASN A 242 26.87 -24.90 -6.03
N ASP A 243 27.52 -25.98 -6.45
CA ASP A 243 28.95 -26.01 -6.80
C ASP A 243 29.29 -25.11 -8.00
N THR A 244 28.33 -24.79 -8.83
CA THR A 244 28.51 -23.87 -9.97
C THR A 244 28.39 -22.39 -9.57
N ASP A 245 28.06 -22.08 -8.31
CA ASP A 245 28.08 -20.72 -7.79
C ASP A 245 29.52 -20.23 -7.66
N PRO A 246 29.94 -19.21 -8.44
CA PRO A 246 31.33 -18.71 -8.38
C PRO A 246 31.62 -17.99 -7.07
N ASP A 247 30.58 -17.56 -6.37
CA ASP A 247 30.65 -16.89 -5.09
C ASP A 247 30.22 -17.83 -3.95
N LYS A 248 30.40 -19.15 -4.11
CA LYS A 248 30.00 -20.17 -3.13
C LYS A 248 30.56 -19.88 -1.73
N GLU A 249 31.78 -19.34 -1.66
CA GLU A 249 32.44 -18.90 -0.41
C GLU A 249 31.70 -17.76 0.25
N TYR A 250 30.93 -16.98 -0.53
CA TYR A 250 30.13 -15.84 -0.11
C TYR A 250 28.61 -16.09 -0.16
N ALA A 251 28.20 -17.29 -0.64
CA ALA A 251 26.78 -17.66 -0.68
C ALA A 251 26.26 -17.86 0.75
N ARG A 252 25.14 -17.20 1.07
CA ARG A 252 24.69 -17.05 2.45
C ARG A 252 23.34 -17.59 2.73
N TYR A 253 22.59 -17.85 1.66
CA TYR A 253 21.34 -18.55 1.84
C TYR A 253 21.61 -19.89 2.53
N THR A 254 20.77 -20.20 3.51
CA THR A 254 20.80 -21.46 4.24
C THR A 254 19.82 -22.46 3.66
N LYS A 255 18.90 -21.98 2.81
CA LYS A 255 17.92 -22.76 2.07
C LYS A 255 17.51 -22.06 0.77
N ILE A 256 16.92 -22.83 -0.13
CA ILE A 256 16.24 -22.32 -1.32
C ILE A 256 14.79 -22.75 -1.24
N ASP A 257 13.87 -21.80 -1.26
CA ASP A 257 12.44 -22.02 -1.28
C ASP A 257 11.90 -21.96 -2.72
N LEU A 258 10.99 -22.87 -3.04
CA LEU A 258 10.23 -22.82 -4.28
C LEU A 258 8.84 -22.28 -3.97
N ILE A 259 8.60 -21.01 -4.32
CA ILE A 259 7.35 -20.31 -4.04
C ILE A 259 6.41 -20.48 -5.22
N PRO A 260 5.20 -21.07 -5.05
CA PRO A 260 4.20 -21.14 -6.11
C PRO A 260 3.92 -19.76 -6.71
N PHE A 261 3.87 -19.66 -8.04
CA PHE A 261 3.67 -18.38 -8.75
C PHE A 261 2.45 -17.60 -8.24
N SER A 262 1.36 -18.31 -7.94
CA SER A 262 0.13 -17.72 -7.39
C SER A 262 0.28 -17.09 -5.98
N ARG A 263 1.38 -17.37 -5.28
CA ARG A 263 1.68 -16.81 -3.95
C ARG A 263 2.66 -15.65 -3.97
N ILE A 264 3.37 -15.43 -5.08
CA ILE A 264 4.42 -14.39 -5.18
C ILE A 264 3.85 -13.01 -4.83
N HIS A 265 2.67 -12.67 -5.36
CA HIS A 265 1.99 -11.40 -5.11
C HIS A 265 1.76 -11.10 -3.63
N HIS A 266 1.59 -12.13 -2.81
CA HIS A 266 1.28 -12.02 -1.38
C HIS A 266 2.45 -12.42 -0.47
N THR A 267 3.69 -12.49 -0.98
CA THR A 267 4.86 -12.89 -0.22
C THR A 267 5.60 -11.67 0.29
N SER A 268 5.54 -11.43 1.63
CA SER A 268 6.18 -10.28 2.27
C SER A 268 7.72 -10.29 2.19
N GLU A 269 8.32 -11.46 1.97
CA GLU A 269 9.78 -11.66 1.88
C GLU A 269 10.38 -11.10 0.59
N LEU A 270 9.53 -10.77 -0.40
CA LEU A 270 9.94 -10.25 -1.71
C LEU A 270 9.91 -8.71 -1.79
N SER A 271 9.90 -8.02 -0.66
CA SER A 271 9.94 -6.56 -0.63
C SER A 271 11.29 -6.04 -1.15
N GLY A 272 11.32 -5.64 -2.41
CA GLY A 272 12.50 -5.09 -3.07
C GLY A 272 12.21 -4.79 -4.54
N ASN A 273 13.11 -4.05 -5.19
CA ASN A 273 12.96 -3.53 -6.56
C ASN A 273 12.89 -4.60 -7.69
N HIS A 274 12.68 -5.87 -7.35
CA HIS A 274 12.83 -6.98 -8.29
C HIS A 274 11.51 -7.51 -8.86
N PHE A 275 10.40 -7.29 -8.14
CA PHE A 275 9.08 -7.72 -8.57
C PHE A 275 8.14 -6.53 -8.67
N ASP A 276 7.34 -6.48 -9.73
CA ASP A 276 6.27 -5.52 -9.86
C ASP A 276 5.04 -6.03 -9.10
N ASN A 277 4.25 -5.10 -8.56
CA ASN A 277 2.96 -5.42 -7.93
C ASN A 277 2.99 -6.46 -6.78
N VAL A 278 4.10 -6.59 -6.07
CA VAL A 278 4.08 -7.32 -4.79
C VAL A 278 3.37 -6.44 -3.77
N THR A 279 2.31 -6.97 -3.19
CA THR A 279 1.51 -6.24 -2.20
C THR A 279 1.84 -6.72 -0.80
N ASN A 280 2.03 -5.78 0.12
CA ASN A 280 2.14 -6.13 1.54
C ASN A 280 0.84 -6.82 2.00
N VAL A 281 0.96 -8.08 2.42
CA VAL A 281 -0.17 -8.93 2.85
C VAL A 281 -1.01 -8.24 3.93
N ASN A 282 -0.36 -7.55 4.85
CA ASN A 282 -1.04 -6.82 5.94
C ASN A 282 -1.87 -5.65 5.40
N MET A 283 -1.37 -4.93 4.41
CA MET A 283 -2.10 -3.86 3.73
C MET A 283 -3.35 -4.40 3.01
N TYR A 284 -3.21 -5.50 2.27
CA TYR A 284 -4.32 -6.17 1.61
C TYR A 284 -5.42 -6.60 2.59
N HIS A 285 -5.05 -7.30 3.68
CA HIS A 285 -6.00 -7.72 4.71
C HIS A 285 -6.68 -6.51 5.35
N THR A 286 -5.96 -5.42 5.57
CA THR A 286 -6.51 -4.18 6.12
C THR A 286 -7.60 -3.61 5.20
N PHE A 287 -7.37 -3.58 3.88
CA PHE A 287 -8.37 -3.11 2.90
C PHE A 287 -9.59 -4.01 2.84
N MET A 288 -9.39 -5.32 2.87
CA MET A 288 -10.48 -6.29 2.89
C MET A 288 -11.34 -6.14 4.16
N PHE A 289 -10.70 -6.01 5.33
CA PHE A 289 -11.41 -5.79 6.59
C PHE A 289 -12.13 -4.44 6.61
N ALA A 290 -11.52 -3.37 6.13
CA ALA A 290 -12.15 -2.06 6.03
C ALA A 290 -13.40 -2.09 5.14
N CYS A 291 -13.33 -2.76 3.99
CA CYS A 291 -14.46 -2.95 3.09
C CYS A 291 -15.60 -3.72 3.77
N LEU A 292 -15.28 -4.82 4.47
CA LEU A 292 -16.26 -5.63 5.22
C LEU A 292 -16.92 -4.83 6.34
N ILE A 293 -16.12 -4.10 7.14
CA ILE A 293 -16.63 -3.29 8.24
C ILE A 293 -17.53 -2.16 7.71
N LEU A 294 -17.15 -1.49 6.62
CA LEU A 294 -18.01 -0.48 5.97
C LEU A 294 -19.35 -1.05 5.53
N LEU A 295 -19.34 -2.26 4.96
CA LEU A 295 -20.56 -2.95 4.54
C LEU A 295 -21.46 -3.27 5.74
N VAL A 296 -20.88 -3.76 6.83
CA VAL A 296 -21.59 -4.01 8.10
C VAL A 296 -22.14 -2.70 8.67
N PHE A 297 -21.34 -1.65 8.66
CA PHE A 297 -21.76 -0.32 9.12
C PHE A 297 -22.95 0.22 8.33
N ALA A 298 -22.90 0.15 7.01
CA ALA A 298 -24.00 0.54 6.13
C ALA A 298 -25.27 -0.25 6.42
N GLY A 299 -25.14 -1.56 6.63
CA GLY A 299 -26.24 -2.45 7.01
C GLY A 299 -26.84 -2.11 8.37
N LEU A 300 -26.00 -1.92 9.39
CA LEU A 300 -26.44 -1.53 10.74
C LEU A 300 -27.16 -0.20 10.76
N ASN A 301 -26.61 0.82 10.07
CA ASN A 301 -27.24 2.13 9.95
C ASN A 301 -28.64 2.03 9.31
N TYR A 302 -28.75 1.31 8.19
CA TYR A 302 -30.04 1.09 7.54
C TYR A 302 -31.05 0.37 8.46
N ILE A 303 -30.62 -0.71 9.10
CA ILE A 303 -31.47 -1.51 10.01
C ILE A 303 -31.91 -0.65 11.20
N SER A 304 -31.00 0.10 11.83
CA SER A 304 -31.32 0.93 12.99
C SER A 304 -32.36 2.01 12.65
N LEU A 305 -32.21 2.67 11.49
CA LEU A 305 -33.16 3.66 11.01
C LEU A 305 -34.52 3.05 10.66
N THR A 306 -34.52 1.96 9.89
CA THR A 306 -35.77 1.26 9.52
C THR A 306 -36.50 0.74 10.74
N MET A 307 -35.78 0.25 11.76
CA MET A 307 -36.35 -0.19 13.03
C MET A 307 -36.97 0.96 13.82
N ALA A 308 -36.33 2.13 13.86
CA ALA A 308 -36.87 3.32 14.50
C ALA A 308 -38.24 3.71 13.90
N PHE A 309 -38.33 3.72 12.58
CA PHE A 309 -39.55 4.09 11.87
C PHE A 309 -40.55 2.94 11.69
N SER A 310 -40.21 1.72 12.08
CA SER A 310 -41.06 0.54 11.96
C SER A 310 -42.42 0.73 12.67
N ARG A 311 -42.44 1.43 13.80
CA ARG A 311 -43.68 1.67 14.58
C ARG A 311 -44.75 2.41 13.78
N PHE A 312 -44.41 3.33 12.89
CA PHE A 312 -45.38 4.01 12.02
C PHE A 312 -45.99 3.03 11.00
N ARG A 313 -45.30 1.94 10.73
CA ARG A 313 -45.66 0.94 9.71
C ARG A 313 -46.32 -0.32 10.29
N VAL A 314 -46.15 -0.56 11.62
CA VAL A 314 -46.77 -1.71 12.30
C VAL A 314 -48.27 -1.73 12.13
N LYS A 315 -48.95 -0.55 12.19
CA LYS A 315 -50.42 -0.46 11.96
C LYS A 315 -50.80 -0.91 10.54
N GLU A 316 -50.05 -0.49 9.50
CA GLU A 316 -50.29 -0.91 8.12
C GLU A 316 -50.11 -2.43 7.99
N MET A 317 -49.04 -3.01 8.60
CA MET A 317 -48.77 -4.42 8.54
C MET A 317 -49.81 -5.28 9.30
N ALA A 318 -50.26 -4.79 10.48
CA ALA A 318 -51.32 -5.40 11.24
C ALA A 318 -52.65 -5.44 10.47
N THR A 319 -53.02 -4.34 9.83
CA THR A 319 -54.23 -4.25 8.98
C THR A 319 -54.14 -5.26 7.81
N ARG A 320 -52.97 -5.36 7.16
CA ARG A 320 -52.77 -6.35 6.08
C ARG A 320 -52.84 -7.79 6.55
N GLN A 321 -52.34 -8.08 7.74
CA GLN A 321 -52.46 -9.42 8.33
C GLN A 321 -53.92 -9.78 8.62
N LEU A 322 -54.70 -8.84 9.12
CA LEU A 322 -56.17 -9.03 9.32
C LEU A 322 -56.89 -9.25 7.99
N LEU A 323 -56.40 -8.68 6.90
CA LEU A 323 -56.91 -8.86 5.54
C LEU A 323 -56.34 -10.12 4.85
N GLY A 324 -55.66 -11.01 5.59
CA GLY A 324 -55.24 -12.32 5.11
C GLY A 324 -53.79 -12.37 4.57
N THR A 325 -52.97 -11.34 4.73
CA THR A 325 -51.55 -11.44 4.35
C THR A 325 -50.80 -12.37 5.30
N THR A 326 -50.12 -13.39 4.75
CA THR A 326 -49.30 -14.34 5.50
C THR A 326 -48.01 -13.67 6.02
N LYS A 327 -47.36 -14.33 7.01
CA LYS A 327 -46.03 -13.90 7.48
C LYS A 327 -45.01 -13.80 6.31
N GLY A 328 -45.02 -14.79 5.40
CA GLY A 328 -44.18 -14.76 4.20
C GLY A 328 -44.42 -13.56 3.31
N GLY A 329 -45.68 -13.13 3.16
CA GLY A 329 -46.02 -11.89 2.43
C GLY A 329 -45.43 -10.61 3.05
N ILE A 330 -45.28 -10.57 4.39
CA ILE A 330 -44.63 -9.47 5.10
C ILE A 330 -43.13 -9.49 4.82
N TYR A 331 -42.47 -10.66 4.86
CA TYR A 331 -41.05 -10.79 4.54
C TYR A 331 -40.76 -10.29 3.11
N VAL A 332 -41.49 -10.83 2.12
CA VAL A 332 -41.32 -10.41 0.71
C VAL A 332 -41.51 -8.91 0.56
N LYS A 333 -42.51 -8.33 1.23
CA LYS A 333 -42.76 -6.89 1.18
C LYS A 333 -41.61 -6.08 1.78
N CYS A 334 -41.15 -6.43 2.99
CA CYS A 334 -40.04 -5.69 3.64
C CYS A 334 -38.74 -5.81 2.82
N ILE A 335 -38.44 -6.99 2.29
CA ILE A 335 -37.25 -7.20 1.44
C ILE A 335 -37.37 -6.39 0.13
N SER A 336 -38.56 -6.38 -0.52
CA SER A 336 -38.74 -5.61 -1.76
C SER A 336 -38.63 -4.08 -1.54
N GLU A 337 -39.08 -3.59 -0.40
CA GLU A 337 -38.96 -2.18 -0.03
C GLU A 337 -37.50 -1.82 0.28
N ALA A 338 -36.78 -2.67 1.03
CA ALA A 338 -35.35 -2.53 1.27
C ALA A 338 -34.57 -2.57 -0.05
N ALA A 339 -34.84 -3.54 -0.93
CA ALA A 339 -34.20 -3.63 -2.22
C ALA A 339 -34.40 -2.37 -3.09
N THR A 340 -35.59 -1.77 -3.06
CA THR A 340 -35.84 -0.53 -3.81
C THR A 340 -34.97 0.63 -3.30
N LEU A 341 -34.83 0.77 -1.99
CA LEU A 341 -34.05 1.86 -1.41
C LEU A 341 -32.55 1.61 -1.56
N VAL A 342 -32.11 0.36 -1.32
CA VAL A 342 -30.69 -0.05 -1.53
C VAL A 342 -30.29 0.17 -3.00
N THR A 343 -31.12 -0.20 -3.97
CA THR A 343 -30.84 0.00 -5.39
C THR A 343 -30.78 1.49 -5.75
N ALA A 344 -31.70 2.29 -5.22
CA ALA A 344 -31.67 3.75 -5.43
C ALA A 344 -30.39 4.37 -4.83
N SER A 345 -30.04 3.98 -3.60
CA SER A 345 -28.79 4.41 -2.95
C SER A 345 -27.54 3.93 -3.69
N PHE A 346 -27.58 2.72 -4.23
CA PHE A 346 -26.50 2.17 -5.04
C PHE A 346 -26.29 2.96 -6.34
N ALA A 347 -27.35 3.42 -6.99
CA ALA A 347 -27.22 4.27 -8.18
C ALA A 347 -26.52 5.60 -7.85
N VAL A 348 -26.86 6.23 -6.69
CA VAL A 348 -26.16 7.42 -6.20
C VAL A 348 -24.71 7.10 -5.80
N ALA A 349 -24.49 5.95 -5.14
CA ALA A 349 -23.16 5.47 -4.76
C ALA A 349 -22.25 5.28 -5.98
N LEU A 350 -22.81 4.75 -7.07
CA LEU A 350 -22.08 4.57 -8.33
C LEU A 350 -21.61 5.92 -8.89
N ALA A 351 -22.49 6.92 -8.92
CA ALA A 351 -22.14 8.28 -9.36
C ALA A 351 -21.04 8.89 -8.46
N LEU A 352 -21.14 8.73 -7.14
CA LEU A 352 -20.12 9.17 -6.19
C LEU A 352 -18.80 8.44 -6.38
N ALA A 353 -18.81 7.11 -6.59
CA ALA A 353 -17.61 6.33 -6.82
C ALA A 353 -16.88 6.78 -8.10
N PHE A 354 -17.61 7.05 -9.19
CA PHE A 354 -17.02 7.60 -10.41
C PHE A 354 -16.43 9.01 -10.20
N ALA A 355 -17.07 9.86 -9.37
CA ALA A 355 -16.57 11.18 -9.06
C ALA A 355 -15.30 11.15 -8.18
N LEU A 356 -15.23 10.20 -7.25
CA LEU A 356 -14.15 10.12 -6.24
C LEU A 356 -13.00 9.20 -6.64
N LYS A 357 -13.12 8.37 -7.69
CA LYS A 357 -12.13 7.34 -8.06
C LYS A 357 -10.71 7.88 -8.26
N ASN A 358 -10.55 9.08 -8.83
CA ASN A 358 -9.23 9.67 -9.07
C ASN A 358 -8.61 10.14 -7.74
N ILE A 359 -9.39 10.81 -6.89
CA ILE A 359 -8.93 11.28 -5.57
C ILE A 359 -8.52 10.08 -4.69
N VAL A 360 -9.37 9.06 -4.64
CA VAL A 360 -9.07 7.83 -3.87
C VAL A 360 -7.91 7.06 -4.50
N GLY A 361 -7.81 7.03 -5.83
CA GLY A 361 -6.70 6.43 -6.54
C GLY A 361 -5.35 7.08 -6.21
N GLU A 362 -5.29 8.41 -6.21
CA GLU A 362 -4.11 9.17 -5.79
C GLU A 362 -3.72 8.87 -4.34
N LEU A 363 -4.70 8.85 -3.42
CA LEU A 363 -4.46 8.52 -2.02
C LEU A 363 -3.92 7.09 -1.82
N LEU A 364 -4.34 6.15 -2.66
CA LEU A 364 -3.91 4.74 -2.60
C LEU A 364 -2.69 4.44 -3.49
N GLY A 365 -2.20 5.42 -4.25
CA GLY A 365 -1.13 5.23 -5.23
C GLY A 365 -1.51 4.22 -6.34
N SER A 366 -2.81 4.12 -6.67
CA SER A 366 -3.33 3.16 -7.65
C SER A 366 -4.29 3.81 -8.64
N HIS A 367 -4.30 3.33 -9.89
CA HIS A 367 -5.21 3.82 -10.91
C HIS A 367 -6.52 3.01 -10.89
N ILE A 368 -7.58 3.54 -10.28
CA ILE A 368 -8.86 2.84 -10.13
C ILE A 368 -9.66 2.89 -11.43
N VAL A 369 -9.89 1.72 -12.04
CA VAL A 369 -10.78 1.53 -13.19
C VAL A 369 -11.98 0.68 -12.77
N LEU A 370 -13.09 1.34 -12.45
CA LEU A 370 -14.30 0.66 -11.99
C LEU A 370 -14.91 -0.21 -13.11
N PHE A 371 -15.35 -1.42 -12.73
CA PHE A 371 -16.03 -2.39 -13.62
C PHE A 371 -15.20 -2.92 -14.78
N ASN A 372 -13.87 -2.88 -14.68
CA ASN A 372 -12.95 -3.46 -15.64
C ASN A 372 -12.97 -5.01 -15.65
N THR A 373 -13.37 -5.61 -14.54
CA THR A 373 -13.42 -7.07 -14.36
C THR A 373 -14.84 -7.59 -14.15
N SER A 374 -15.13 -8.82 -14.61
CA SER A 374 -16.41 -9.50 -14.32
C SER A 374 -16.63 -9.71 -12.81
N GLY A 375 -15.54 -9.88 -12.06
CA GLY A 375 -15.58 -9.99 -10.59
C GLY A 375 -16.20 -8.77 -9.92
N MET A 376 -15.94 -7.57 -10.43
CA MET A 376 -16.51 -6.33 -9.87
C MET A 376 -18.03 -6.24 -10.08
N TRP A 377 -18.57 -6.73 -11.20
CA TRP A 377 -20.02 -6.81 -11.42
C TRP A 377 -20.68 -7.79 -10.46
N ILE A 378 -20.08 -8.97 -10.27
CA ILE A 378 -20.58 -9.99 -9.32
C ILE A 378 -20.54 -9.44 -7.89
N PHE A 379 -19.46 -8.77 -7.50
CA PHE A 379 -19.34 -8.12 -6.19
C PHE A 379 -20.41 -7.07 -5.98
N ALA A 380 -20.59 -6.15 -6.93
CA ALA A 380 -21.57 -5.06 -6.85
C ALA A 380 -23.01 -5.59 -6.70
N ILE A 381 -23.39 -6.59 -7.51
CA ILE A 381 -24.69 -7.26 -7.42
C ILE A 381 -24.82 -7.99 -6.08
N GLY A 382 -23.77 -8.71 -5.66
CA GLY A 382 -23.72 -9.40 -4.37
C GLY A 382 -23.95 -8.46 -3.18
N VAL A 383 -23.30 -7.31 -3.17
CA VAL A 383 -23.49 -6.26 -2.14
C VAL A 383 -24.94 -5.79 -2.09
N VAL A 384 -25.56 -5.47 -3.24
CA VAL A 384 -26.95 -5.04 -3.31
C VAL A 384 -27.89 -6.13 -2.79
N VAL A 385 -27.68 -7.39 -3.17
CA VAL A 385 -28.51 -8.51 -2.73
C VAL A 385 -28.35 -8.77 -1.22
N ILE A 386 -27.13 -8.87 -0.73
CA ILE A 386 -26.83 -9.12 0.70
C ILE A 386 -27.42 -8.01 1.58
N LEU A 387 -27.20 -6.75 1.22
CA LEU A 387 -27.75 -5.61 1.97
C LEU A 387 -29.28 -5.59 1.92
N SER A 388 -29.88 -5.85 0.76
CA SER A 388 -31.35 -5.87 0.63
C SER A 388 -31.98 -6.96 1.49
N LEU A 389 -31.33 -8.14 1.54
CA LEU A 389 -31.78 -9.25 2.39
C LEU A 389 -31.60 -8.91 3.87
N ALA A 390 -30.42 -8.49 4.31
CA ALA A 390 -30.13 -8.15 5.70
C ALA A 390 -31.04 -7.01 6.20
N ALA A 391 -31.14 -5.95 5.41
CA ALA A 391 -31.93 -4.75 5.69
C ALA A 391 -33.46 -5.00 5.69
N GLY A 392 -33.93 -5.92 4.86
CA GLY A 392 -35.35 -6.28 4.82
C GLY A 392 -35.75 -7.37 5.82
N LEU A 393 -34.88 -8.32 6.09
CA LEU A 393 -35.17 -9.48 6.93
C LEU A 393 -35.32 -9.10 8.41
N VAL A 394 -34.40 -8.26 8.94
CA VAL A 394 -34.41 -7.88 10.37
C VAL A 394 -35.70 -7.13 10.76
N PRO A 395 -36.13 -6.06 10.04
CA PRO A 395 -37.43 -5.45 10.31
C PRO A 395 -38.61 -6.41 10.11
N ALA A 396 -38.55 -7.28 9.10
CA ALA A 396 -39.62 -8.24 8.84
C ALA A 396 -39.79 -9.23 10.00
N LEU A 397 -38.68 -9.75 10.56
CA LEU A 397 -38.67 -10.65 11.73
C LEU A 397 -39.34 -9.97 12.94
N VAL A 398 -39.04 -8.70 13.17
CA VAL A 398 -39.64 -7.94 14.28
C VAL A 398 -41.11 -7.66 14.03
N MET A 399 -41.47 -7.13 12.84
CA MET A 399 -42.84 -6.78 12.49
C MET A 399 -43.77 -7.99 12.45
N SER A 400 -43.27 -9.17 12.03
CA SER A 400 -44.09 -10.41 11.96
C SER A 400 -44.44 -11.02 13.33
N ARG A 401 -43.77 -10.59 14.41
CA ARG A 401 -44.03 -11.06 15.78
C ARG A 401 -45.19 -10.32 16.47
N TYR A 402 -45.58 -9.14 15.97
CA TYR A 402 -46.68 -8.38 16.55
C TYR A 402 -48.01 -9.04 16.25
N LYS A 403 -48.85 -9.17 17.30
CA LYS A 403 -50.25 -9.67 17.14
C LYS A 403 -51.11 -8.52 16.61
N PRO A 404 -51.81 -8.70 15.48
CA PRO A 404 -52.61 -7.62 14.85
C PRO A 404 -53.61 -6.96 15.79
N ILE A 405 -54.26 -7.77 16.64
CA ILE A 405 -55.28 -7.30 17.57
C ILE A 405 -54.72 -6.38 18.65
N GLU A 406 -53.51 -6.72 19.21
CA GLU A 406 -52.84 -5.92 20.22
C GLU A 406 -52.38 -4.55 19.63
N VAL A 407 -51.97 -4.55 18.36
CA VAL A 407 -51.57 -3.32 17.64
C VAL A 407 -52.75 -2.37 17.45
N ILE A 408 -53.94 -2.87 17.07
CA ILE A 408 -55.13 -2.08 16.82
C ILE A 408 -55.72 -1.54 18.12
N LYS A 409 -55.68 -2.35 19.20
CA LYS A 409 -56.14 -1.94 20.54
C LYS A 409 -55.17 -0.92 21.22
N GLY A 410 -54.04 -0.64 20.61
CA GLY A 410 -53.03 0.29 21.19
C GLY A 410 -52.19 -0.33 22.33
N GLU A 411 -52.39 -1.60 22.68
CA GLU A 411 -51.74 -2.30 23.79
C GLU A 411 -50.25 -2.63 23.46
N ALA A 412 -49.90 -2.70 22.17
CA ALA A 412 -48.52 -2.89 21.69
C ALA A 412 -47.58 -1.73 22.09
N ARG A 413 -48.11 -0.65 22.61
CA ARG A 413 -47.37 0.56 23.04
C ARG A 413 -46.45 0.30 24.26
N LYS A 414 -46.70 -0.74 25.07
CA LYS A 414 -46.03 -0.99 26.37
C LYS A 414 -44.84 -1.95 26.36
N SER A 415 -44.74 -2.81 25.34
CA SER A 415 -43.87 -4.01 25.44
C SER A 415 -42.48 -3.86 24.80
N ASP A 416 -42.31 -3.10 23.74
CA ASP A 416 -41.02 -3.07 23.05
C ASP A 416 -40.29 -1.75 23.29
N LYS A 417 -39.48 -1.78 24.31
CA LYS A 417 -38.50 -0.76 24.60
C LYS A 417 -37.54 -0.65 23.39
N VAL A 418 -37.08 0.57 23.14
CA VAL A 418 -36.05 1.03 22.17
C VAL A 418 -34.71 0.22 22.26
N THR A 419 -34.75 -1.03 22.69
CA THR A 419 -33.60 -1.83 23.08
C THR A 419 -32.73 -2.19 21.87
N LEU A 420 -33.35 -2.58 20.75
CA LEU A 420 -32.59 -2.94 19.54
C LEU A 420 -31.87 -1.73 18.92
N GLY A 421 -32.55 -0.57 18.82
CA GLY A 421 -31.91 0.65 18.33
C GLY A 421 -30.70 1.09 19.19
N LYS A 422 -30.80 0.89 20.52
CA LYS A 422 -29.69 1.17 21.44
C LYS A 422 -28.51 0.22 21.25
N ILE A 423 -28.79 -1.07 20.98
CA ILE A 423 -27.75 -2.05 20.67
C ILE A 423 -27.01 -1.63 19.39
N PHE A 424 -27.74 -1.24 18.34
CA PHE A 424 -27.10 -0.81 17.09
C PHE A 424 -26.23 0.44 17.27
N ILE A 425 -26.68 1.43 18.05
CA ILE A 425 -25.88 2.60 18.40
C ILE A 425 -24.62 2.21 19.17
N GLY A 426 -24.73 1.25 20.10
CA GLY A 426 -23.57 0.71 20.81
C GLY A 426 -22.57 0.05 19.88
N LEU A 427 -23.05 -0.73 18.89
CA LEU A 427 -22.21 -1.36 17.86
C LEU A 427 -21.58 -0.32 16.91
N GLU A 428 -22.33 0.67 16.47
CA GLU A 428 -21.79 1.77 15.66
C GLU A 428 -20.72 2.56 16.42
N GLY A 429 -20.96 2.86 17.70
CA GLY A 429 -19.99 3.50 18.58
C GLY A 429 -18.73 2.67 18.78
N LEU A 430 -18.89 1.35 18.97
CA LEU A 430 -17.77 0.39 19.07
C LEU A 430 -16.88 0.45 17.81
N LEU A 431 -17.49 0.32 16.64
CA LEU A 431 -16.76 0.31 15.37
C LEU A 431 -16.06 1.67 15.12
N SER A 432 -16.74 2.79 15.42
CA SER A 432 -16.14 4.12 15.29
C SER A 432 -14.96 4.33 16.22
N ILE A 433 -15.07 3.93 17.49
CA ILE A 433 -13.96 4.04 18.46
C ILE A 433 -12.78 3.19 18.01
N ALA A 434 -13.02 1.94 17.59
CA ALA A 434 -11.97 1.07 17.11
C ALA A 434 -11.26 1.65 15.86
N ALA A 435 -12.03 2.16 14.89
CA ALA A 435 -11.47 2.77 13.68
C ALA A 435 -10.61 4.01 14.01
N ILE A 436 -11.08 4.90 14.90
CA ILE A 436 -10.31 6.08 15.32
C ILE A 436 -9.04 5.66 16.05
N ALA A 437 -9.13 4.68 16.96
CA ALA A 437 -7.98 4.19 17.71
C ALA A 437 -6.89 3.63 16.77
N VAL A 438 -7.28 2.80 15.79
CA VAL A 438 -6.34 2.26 14.79
C VAL A 438 -5.73 3.39 13.95
N THR A 439 -6.55 4.33 13.48
CA THR A 439 -6.07 5.50 12.70
C THR A 439 -5.02 6.31 13.48
N LEU A 440 -5.33 6.65 14.73
CA LEU A 440 -4.42 7.43 15.58
C LEU A 440 -3.14 6.65 15.91
N THR A 441 -3.24 5.33 16.07
CA THR A 441 -2.07 4.48 16.32
C THR A 441 -1.14 4.46 15.12
N ILE A 442 -1.67 4.23 13.91
CA ILE A 442 -0.87 4.23 12.68
C ILE A 442 -0.20 5.57 12.48
N TYR A 443 -0.95 6.67 12.67
CA TYR A 443 -0.39 8.01 12.60
C TYR A 443 0.74 8.24 13.60
N ALA A 444 0.50 7.92 14.88
CA ALA A 444 1.48 8.13 15.93
C ALA A 444 2.73 7.26 15.73
N GLN A 445 2.56 6.00 15.32
CA GLN A 445 3.65 5.08 15.03
C GLN A 445 4.48 5.55 13.82
N THR A 446 3.82 5.92 12.72
CA THR A 446 4.52 6.40 11.52
C THR A 446 5.30 7.68 11.83
N ARG A 447 4.70 8.63 12.57
CA ARG A 447 5.39 9.84 13.01
C ARG A 447 6.55 9.53 13.94
N HIS A 448 6.36 8.63 14.90
CA HIS A 448 7.42 8.20 15.81
C HIS A 448 8.64 7.62 15.04
N MET A 449 8.37 6.81 14.01
CA MET A 449 9.44 6.26 13.17
C MET A 449 10.15 7.33 12.33
N ILE A 450 9.40 8.24 11.71
CA ILE A 450 9.97 9.35 10.91
C ILE A 450 10.80 10.28 11.80
N ASP A 451 10.28 10.63 12.98
CA ASP A 451 10.93 11.55 13.92
C ASP A 451 12.06 10.89 14.75
N THR A 452 12.24 9.56 14.64
CA THR A 452 13.31 8.86 15.35
C THR A 452 14.67 9.24 14.79
N PRO A 453 15.62 9.73 15.61
CA PRO A 453 16.93 10.13 15.15
C PRO A 453 17.66 8.98 14.45
N MET A 454 18.04 9.19 13.21
CA MET A 454 18.80 8.23 12.41
C MET A 454 20.31 8.33 12.66
N GLY A 455 20.75 9.30 13.47
CA GLY A 455 22.17 9.53 13.76
C GLY A 455 22.90 10.32 12.67
N TYR A 456 22.17 10.88 11.72
CA TYR A 456 22.67 11.83 10.72
C TYR A 456 21.70 12.99 10.54
N GLU A 457 22.22 14.12 10.04
CA GLU A 457 21.44 15.30 9.74
C GLU A 457 20.67 15.13 8.42
N THR A 458 19.43 15.64 8.37
CA THR A 458 18.59 15.64 7.18
C THR A 458 18.14 17.03 6.75
N ASP A 459 18.19 18.02 7.68
CA ASP A 459 17.67 19.36 7.44
C ASP A 459 18.53 20.15 6.46
N LYS A 460 17.88 20.77 5.49
CA LYS A 460 18.54 21.58 4.46
C LYS A 460 19.59 20.82 3.64
N ILE A 461 19.35 19.54 3.42
CA ILE A 461 20.21 18.68 2.62
C ILE A 461 19.39 18.14 1.43
N ILE A 462 19.92 18.39 0.24
CA ILE A 462 19.35 17.90 -1.03
C ILE A 462 20.29 16.84 -1.59
N PHE A 463 19.73 15.70 -1.98
CA PHE A 463 20.45 14.66 -2.67
C PHE A 463 20.17 14.74 -4.17
N VAL A 464 21.23 14.77 -4.97
CA VAL A 464 21.19 14.72 -6.43
C VAL A 464 21.73 13.37 -6.85
N ASP A 465 20.85 12.51 -7.35
CA ASP A 465 21.21 11.16 -7.77
C ASP A 465 21.87 11.15 -9.16
N PHE A 466 22.78 10.21 -9.39
CA PHE A 466 23.41 9.98 -10.69
C PHE A 466 24.11 11.17 -11.34
N VAL A 467 25.18 11.63 -10.70
CA VAL A 467 26.11 12.57 -11.30
C VAL A 467 27.25 11.79 -11.98
N THR A 468 27.32 11.84 -13.30
CA THR A 468 28.41 11.19 -14.06
C THR A 468 29.68 12.04 -14.08
N LYS A 469 30.82 11.45 -14.52
CA LYS A 469 32.09 12.18 -14.69
C LYS A 469 31.97 13.45 -15.54
N ASP A 470 31.08 13.44 -16.52
CA ASP A 470 30.81 14.59 -17.39
C ASP A 470 30.11 15.73 -16.62
N ASN A 471 29.62 15.45 -15.42
CA ASN A 471 28.94 16.39 -14.53
C ASN A 471 29.83 16.93 -13.40
N LEU A 472 31.16 16.70 -13.39
CA LEU A 472 32.07 17.35 -12.43
C LEU A 472 31.96 18.87 -12.51
N LYS A 473 31.81 19.41 -13.72
CA LYS A 473 31.55 20.84 -13.93
C LYS A 473 30.25 21.30 -13.25
N PHE A 474 29.25 20.42 -13.19
CA PHE A 474 27.99 20.73 -12.51
C PHE A 474 28.21 20.96 -11.01
N LYS A 475 29.03 20.15 -10.35
CA LYS A 475 29.36 20.31 -8.94
C LYS A 475 30.01 21.66 -8.67
N ASP A 476 31.02 22.05 -9.49
CA ASP A 476 31.73 23.32 -9.32
C ASP A 476 30.83 24.52 -9.63
N GLU A 477 30.02 24.43 -10.69
CA GLU A 477 29.04 25.45 -11.05
C GLU A 477 27.97 25.63 -9.97
N LEU A 478 27.46 24.50 -9.42
CA LEU A 478 26.46 24.50 -8.36
C LEU A 478 27.02 25.07 -7.05
N LEU A 479 28.27 24.77 -6.73
CA LEU A 479 28.95 25.30 -5.54
C LEU A 479 29.13 26.83 -5.58
N ALA A 480 29.17 27.43 -6.79
CA ALA A 480 29.25 28.90 -6.98
C ALA A 480 27.92 29.62 -6.71
N GLU A 481 26.80 28.88 -6.58
CA GLU A 481 25.49 29.45 -6.35
C GLU A 481 25.31 29.89 -4.89
N SER A 482 24.77 31.09 -4.66
CA SER A 482 24.65 31.72 -3.35
C SER A 482 23.75 30.95 -2.33
N TYR A 483 22.85 30.09 -2.82
CA TYR A 483 21.99 29.27 -2.01
C TYR A 483 22.62 27.93 -1.62
N VAL A 484 23.82 27.60 -2.12
CA VAL A 484 24.58 26.40 -1.77
C VAL A 484 25.64 26.76 -0.73
N ASP A 485 25.71 25.97 0.33
CA ASP A 485 26.70 26.08 1.39
C ASP A 485 27.92 25.20 1.10
N ARG A 486 27.67 23.90 0.98
CA ARG A 486 28.69 22.86 0.75
C ARG A 486 28.16 21.72 -0.10
N ILE A 487 29.06 21.00 -0.78
CA ILE A 487 28.71 19.82 -1.57
C ILE A 487 29.65 18.67 -1.21
N GLY A 488 29.10 17.57 -0.75
CA GLY A 488 29.81 16.31 -0.52
C GLY A 488 29.45 15.25 -1.56
N ASP A 489 30.38 14.34 -1.82
CA ASP A 489 30.19 13.23 -2.73
C ASP A 489 29.74 11.99 -1.95
N LEU A 490 28.63 11.37 -2.40
CA LEU A 490 28.05 10.21 -1.76
C LEU A 490 27.60 9.21 -2.82
N THR A 491 27.86 7.92 -2.63
CA THR A 491 27.48 6.90 -3.64
C THR A 491 25.97 6.70 -3.73
N HIS A 492 25.27 6.84 -2.62
CA HIS A 492 23.82 6.66 -2.49
C HIS A 492 23.31 7.34 -1.21
N PRO A 493 22.04 7.72 -1.14
CA PRO A 493 21.53 8.37 0.06
C PRO A 493 21.52 7.40 1.24
N PRO A 494 21.68 7.88 2.49
CA PRO A 494 21.66 7.05 3.70
C PRO A 494 20.36 6.23 3.86
N THR A 495 19.29 6.64 3.20
CA THR A 495 17.98 5.98 3.21
C THR A 495 17.91 4.72 2.33
N SER A 496 18.95 4.42 1.55
CA SER A 496 19.00 3.23 0.68
C SER A 496 19.93 2.14 1.23
N PHE A 497 19.79 0.93 0.70
CA PHE A 497 20.65 -0.21 1.08
C PHE A 497 22.14 0.00 0.81
N GLY A 498 22.48 0.84 -0.15
CA GLY A 498 23.85 1.13 -0.52
C GLY A 498 24.69 -0.09 -0.84
N MET A 499 25.95 -0.06 -0.45
CA MET A 499 26.81 -1.23 -0.54
C MET A 499 26.55 -2.13 0.66
N MET A 500 26.02 -3.32 0.41
CA MET A 500 25.81 -4.36 1.39
C MET A 500 26.92 -5.38 1.24
N THR A 501 27.59 -5.66 2.33
CA THR A 501 28.56 -6.76 2.37
C THR A 501 28.29 -7.61 3.60
N TYR A 502 28.76 -8.82 3.55
CA TYR A 502 28.47 -9.75 4.61
C TYR A 502 29.79 -10.15 5.25
N LEU A 503 29.80 -10.26 6.52
CA LEU A 503 30.99 -10.59 7.29
C LEU A 503 31.02 -12.06 7.71
N SER A 504 29.85 -12.64 8.02
CA SER A 504 29.69 -14.05 8.39
C SER A 504 28.20 -14.45 8.38
N LYS A 505 27.89 -15.73 8.60
CA LYS A 505 26.51 -16.18 8.81
C LYS A 505 25.87 -15.41 9.97
N GLY A 506 24.89 -14.56 9.67
CA GLY A 506 24.17 -13.73 10.63
C GLY A 506 24.69 -12.30 10.84
N HIS A 507 25.79 -11.90 10.17
CA HIS A 507 26.30 -10.51 10.25
C HIS A 507 26.34 -9.84 8.88
N THR A 508 25.31 -9.05 8.59
CA THR A 508 25.27 -8.19 7.40
C THR A 508 25.88 -6.84 7.74
N MET A 509 26.74 -6.33 6.88
CA MET A 509 27.31 -4.99 7.01
C MET A 509 26.79 -4.08 5.90
N TYR A 510 26.23 -2.96 6.32
CA TYR A 510 25.82 -1.88 5.43
C TYR A 510 26.87 -0.78 5.44
N VAL A 511 27.26 -0.33 4.26
CA VAL A 511 28.37 0.59 4.09
C VAL A 511 27.90 1.84 3.36
N LEU A 512 27.98 2.99 4.03
CA LEU A 512 27.78 4.30 3.43
C LEU A 512 29.13 4.79 2.86
N SER A 513 29.21 4.98 1.56
CA SER A 513 30.47 5.37 0.89
C SER A 513 30.41 6.77 0.35
N GLY A 514 31.42 7.58 0.66
CA GLY A 514 31.50 8.98 0.22
C GLY A 514 32.83 9.62 0.56
N ASN A 515 32.93 10.95 0.39
CA ASN A 515 34.09 11.72 0.82
C ASN A 515 33.89 12.28 2.25
N SER A 516 34.96 12.87 2.82
CA SER A 516 34.91 13.45 4.16
C SER A 516 33.86 14.58 4.28
N GLU A 517 33.71 15.39 3.21
CA GLU A 517 32.75 16.50 3.19
C GLU A 517 31.31 16.00 3.30
N ALA A 518 30.97 14.88 2.63
CA ALA A 518 29.65 14.27 2.76
C ALA A 518 29.37 13.79 4.19
N MET A 519 30.38 13.22 4.87
CA MET A 519 30.23 12.79 6.27
C MET A 519 30.05 13.98 7.21
N ASP A 520 30.75 15.08 6.97
CA ASP A 520 30.60 16.32 7.74
C ASP A 520 29.20 16.96 7.51
N ILE A 521 28.71 16.97 6.27
CA ILE A 521 27.34 17.44 5.95
C ILE A 521 26.28 16.61 6.68
N LEU A 522 26.47 15.29 6.75
CA LEU A 522 25.58 14.38 7.49
C LEU A 522 25.77 14.44 9.01
N GLY A 523 26.76 15.18 9.51
CA GLY A 523 27.05 15.25 10.95
C GLY A 523 27.62 13.96 11.53
N ILE A 524 28.11 13.02 10.70
CA ILE A 524 28.75 11.77 11.12
C ILE A 524 30.17 12.08 11.58
N LYS A 525 30.41 11.98 12.89
CA LYS A 525 31.69 12.38 13.50
C LYS A 525 32.65 11.20 13.63
N VAL A 526 33.89 11.36 13.24
CA VAL A 526 34.96 10.42 13.55
C VAL A 526 35.27 10.55 15.04
N LEU A 527 35.07 9.45 15.77
CA LEU A 527 35.32 9.38 17.22
C LEU A 527 36.73 8.91 17.54
N GLU A 528 37.23 7.98 16.75
CA GLU A 528 38.59 7.41 16.89
C GLU A 528 39.13 7.05 15.52
N ASP A 529 40.37 7.46 15.23
CA ASP A 529 41.09 7.15 13.98
C ASP A 529 42.33 6.34 14.37
N PHE A 530 42.44 5.12 13.87
CA PHE A 530 43.56 4.24 14.18
C PHE A 530 44.80 4.55 13.38
N GLY A 531 44.76 5.54 12.48
CA GLY A 531 45.88 5.96 11.66
C GLY A 531 46.18 5.02 10.51
N THR A 532 45.33 4.01 10.28
CA THR A 532 45.45 3.08 9.15
C THR A 532 44.61 3.53 7.96
N SER A 533 44.97 3.09 6.77
CA SER A 533 44.17 3.31 5.54
C SER A 533 44.63 2.30 4.48
N SER A 534 43.74 1.98 3.57
CA SER A 534 44.04 1.14 2.40
C SER A 534 44.33 2.04 1.20
N THR A 535 45.39 1.76 0.46
CA THR A 535 45.70 2.45 -0.80
C THR A 535 45.16 1.65 -1.97
N LEU A 536 44.35 2.28 -2.82
CA LEU A 536 43.81 1.67 -4.02
C LEU A 536 44.85 1.66 -5.18
N LYS A 537 44.59 0.85 -6.21
CA LYS A 537 45.49 0.76 -7.37
C LYS A 537 45.75 2.08 -8.12
N ASN A 538 44.78 3.03 -8.01
CA ASN A 538 44.87 4.37 -8.57
C ASN A 538 45.61 5.37 -7.67
N GLY A 539 46.16 4.92 -6.52
CA GLY A 539 46.87 5.78 -5.56
C GLY A 539 45.98 6.52 -4.57
N SER A 540 44.63 6.44 -4.69
CA SER A 540 43.72 7.04 -3.73
C SER A 540 43.71 6.27 -2.41
N THR A 541 43.41 6.96 -1.31
CA THR A 541 43.29 6.35 0.02
C THR A 541 41.83 6.08 0.37
N ARG A 542 41.61 4.96 1.07
CA ARG A 542 40.31 4.51 1.55
C ARG A 542 40.39 4.15 3.03
N LYS A 543 39.48 4.71 3.83
CA LYS A 543 39.32 4.37 5.24
C LYS A 543 37.95 3.72 5.47
N SER A 544 37.94 2.63 6.19
CA SER A 544 36.72 1.94 6.62
C SER A 544 36.50 2.15 8.11
N LEU A 545 35.46 2.92 8.47
CA LEU A 545 35.16 3.29 9.85
C LEU A 545 33.87 2.61 10.30
N LEU A 546 33.90 1.92 11.44
CA LEU A 546 32.72 1.28 12.00
C LEU A 546 31.90 2.25 12.87
N CYS A 547 30.60 2.11 12.88
CA CYS A 547 29.79 2.76 13.93
C CYS A 547 30.21 2.25 15.31
N LYS A 548 30.14 3.11 16.31
CA LYS A 548 30.54 2.79 17.70
C LYS A 548 29.88 1.50 18.20
N SER A 549 28.56 1.38 18.05
CA SER A 549 27.81 0.19 18.46
C SER A 549 28.25 -1.07 17.72
N SER A 550 28.58 -0.96 16.43
CA SER A 550 29.11 -2.07 15.62
C SER A 550 30.51 -2.46 16.05
N TYR A 551 31.35 -1.47 16.31
CA TYR A 551 32.71 -1.70 16.79
C TYR A 551 32.73 -2.44 18.14
N GLU A 552 31.94 -2.00 19.12
CA GLU A 552 31.87 -2.63 20.45
C GLU A 552 31.39 -4.11 20.37
N ARG A 553 30.47 -4.41 19.44
CA ARG A 553 30.01 -5.80 19.22
C ARG A 553 31.06 -6.69 18.55
N LEU A 554 31.83 -6.13 17.62
CA LEU A 554 32.81 -6.89 16.84
C LEU A 554 34.22 -6.85 17.44
N LYS A 555 34.42 -6.16 18.54
CA LYS A 555 35.75 -5.90 19.12
C LYS A 555 36.58 -7.16 19.34
N GLU A 556 35.96 -8.26 19.75
CA GLU A 556 36.62 -9.54 19.95
C GLU A 556 37.06 -10.23 18.62
N HIS A 557 36.47 -9.81 17.50
CA HIS A 557 36.75 -10.33 16.17
C HIS A 557 37.68 -9.41 15.37
N ILE A 558 38.13 -8.30 15.97
CA ILE A 558 39.06 -7.36 15.31
C ILE A 558 40.50 -7.71 15.73
N ASP A 559 41.32 -8.03 14.74
CA ASP A 559 42.73 -8.31 14.91
C ASP A 559 43.54 -7.58 13.83
N GLU A 560 44.64 -6.93 14.23
CA GLU A 560 45.51 -6.14 13.36
C GLU A 560 44.73 -5.11 12.49
N GLY A 561 43.69 -4.45 13.04
CA GLY A 561 42.90 -3.47 12.32
C GLY A 561 41.97 -4.07 11.25
N LYS A 562 41.68 -5.35 11.32
CA LYS A 562 40.78 -6.06 10.42
C LYS A 562 39.76 -6.88 11.18
N ILE A 563 38.53 -6.85 10.73
CA ILE A 563 37.46 -7.76 11.18
C ILE A 563 37.79 -9.13 10.54
N LYS A 564 38.06 -10.11 11.37
CA LYS A 564 38.34 -11.48 10.96
C LYS A 564 37.13 -12.35 11.28
N LEU A 565 36.21 -12.39 10.36
CA LEU A 565 35.11 -13.34 10.30
C LEU A 565 35.25 -14.18 9.03
N ASP A 566 34.18 -14.65 8.44
CA ASP A 566 34.23 -15.41 7.17
C ASP A 566 34.82 -14.54 6.03
N VAL A 567 34.66 -13.23 6.11
CA VAL A 567 35.26 -12.24 5.22
C VAL A 567 36.12 -11.28 6.04
N THR A 568 37.33 -10.96 5.54
CA THR A 568 38.21 -9.96 6.17
C THR A 568 37.87 -8.56 5.68
N TRP A 569 37.56 -7.67 6.60
CA TRP A 569 37.26 -6.27 6.33
C TRP A 569 38.14 -5.33 7.16
N ALA A 570 38.58 -4.21 6.59
CA ALA A 570 39.39 -3.24 7.31
C ALA A 570 38.55 -2.49 8.37
N ALA A 571 39.13 -2.23 9.53
CA ALA A 571 38.56 -1.39 10.58
C ALA A 571 39.61 -0.34 10.93
N ASP A 572 39.55 0.82 10.25
CA ASP A 572 40.54 1.91 10.35
C ASP A 572 40.18 2.94 11.41
N GLY A 573 39.01 2.83 12.05
CA GLY A 573 38.55 3.73 13.11
C GLY A 573 37.09 3.56 13.44
N VAL A 574 36.57 4.49 14.24
CA VAL A 574 35.21 4.49 14.78
C VAL A 574 34.52 5.82 14.50
N VAL A 575 33.26 5.76 14.06
CA VAL A 575 32.40 6.92 13.85
C VAL A 575 31.20 6.92 14.83
N SER A 576 30.53 8.06 14.94
CA SER A 576 29.27 8.16 15.66
C SER A 576 28.24 7.17 15.10
N ASP A 577 27.33 6.70 15.95
CA ASP A 577 26.28 5.79 15.49
C ASP A 577 25.31 6.48 14.55
N PHE A 578 25.02 5.81 13.44
CA PHE A 578 23.97 6.17 12.49
C PHE A 578 23.26 4.89 12.02
N LYS A 579 22.07 5.05 11.48
CA LYS A 579 21.29 3.94 10.94
C LYS A 579 21.12 4.16 9.44
N GLN A 580 21.74 3.31 8.66
CA GLN A 580 21.49 3.28 7.22
C GLN A 580 20.16 2.57 6.95
N MET A 581 19.46 2.92 5.90
CA MET A 581 18.12 2.44 5.55
C MET A 581 17.00 3.09 6.40
N SER A 582 15.77 2.62 6.18
CA SER A 582 14.64 3.00 7.00
C SER A 582 14.73 2.39 8.40
N ILE A 583 14.29 3.11 9.41
CA ILE A 583 14.15 2.58 10.78
C ILE A 583 13.27 1.33 10.84
N LYS A 584 12.37 1.15 9.89
CA LYS A 584 11.50 -0.02 9.74
C LYS A 584 12.27 -1.27 9.32
N GLU A 585 13.28 -1.09 8.47
CA GLU A 585 14.13 -2.16 7.91
C GLU A 585 15.41 -2.38 8.73
N TYR A 586 15.64 -1.52 9.73
CA TYR A 586 16.84 -1.56 10.55
C TYR A 586 16.91 -2.82 11.40
N ASP A 587 17.91 -3.65 11.13
CA ASP A 587 18.26 -4.76 11.99
C ASP A 587 19.31 -4.33 13.03
N PRO A 588 18.98 -4.38 14.33
CA PRO A 588 19.92 -4.04 15.40
C PRO A 588 21.19 -4.91 15.41
N GLN A 589 21.15 -6.09 14.78
CA GLN A 589 22.31 -6.99 14.68
C GLN A 589 23.18 -6.67 13.46
N SER A 590 22.70 -5.87 12.51
CA SER A 590 23.49 -5.44 11.36
C SER A 590 24.69 -4.58 11.78
N VAL A 591 25.74 -4.66 11.01
CA VAL A 591 26.96 -3.83 11.18
C VAL A 591 26.83 -2.61 10.30
N GLN A 592 27.02 -1.43 10.85
CA GLN A 592 27.02 -0.18 10.11
C GLN A 592 28.45 0.35 9.99
N ALA A 593 28.85 0.74 8.77
CA ALA A 593 30.15 1.27 8.50
C ALA A 593 30.11 2.44 7.50
N VAL A 594 31.12 3.29 7.56
CA VAL A 594 31.38 4.34 6.59
C VAL A 594 32.65 4.03 5.83
N LEU A 595 32.62 4.22 4.52
CA LEU A 595 33.79 4.11 3.66
C LEU A 595 34.14 5.51 3.14
N ILE A 596 35.22 6.11 3.69
CA ILE A 596 35.70 7.41 3.25
C ILE A 596 36.77 7.19 2.18
N GLN A 597 36.56 7.79 1.01
CA GLN A 597 37.48 7.74 -0.12
C GLN A 597 38.03 9.13 -0.42
N SER A 598 39.36 9.23 -0.64
CA SER A 598 40.00 10.50 -0.96
C SER A 598 39.82 10.92 -2.41
N ASP A 599 39.57 9.99 -3.31
CA ASP A 599 39.31 10.21 -4.72
C ASP A 599 37.96 9.55 -5.08
N THR A 600 36.94 10.37 -5.21
CA THR A 600 35.59 9.97 -5.58
C THR A 600 35.32 10.04 -7.08
N GLU A 601 36.26 10.59 -7.88
CA GLU A 601 36.10 10.77 -9.33
C GLU A 601 35.84 9.46 -10.08
N SER A 602 36.31 8.35 -9.53
CA SER A 602 36.13 7.02 -10.16
C SER A 602 34.75 6.42 -9.94
N TYR A 603 33.96 6.87 -8.93
CA TYR A 603 32.73 6.23 -8.48
C TYR A 603 31.64 7.21 -8.04
N LEU A 604 31.58 8.39 -8.65
CA LEU A 604 30.51 9.38 -8.34
C LEU A 604 29.16 8.85 -8.78
N TYR A 605 28.25 8.67 -7.82
CA TYR A 605 26.86 8.29 -8.08
C TYR A 605 25.89 9.37 -7.62
N GLY A 606 26.24 10.23 -6.65
CA GLY A 606 25.36 11.28 -6.18
C GLY A 606 26.09 12.41 -5.45
N LEU A 607 25.41 13.52 -5.26
CA LEU A 607 25.88 14.67 -4.50
C LEU A 607 24.95 14.96 -3.33
N LEU A 608 25.53 15.22 -2.16
CA LEU A 608 24.85 15.85 -1.03
C LEU A 608 25.11 17.35 -1.09
N VAL A 609 24.04 18.11 -1.20
CA VAL A 609 24.09 19.58 -1.28
C VAL A 609 23.49 20.16 -0.02
N LYS A 610 24.32 20.76 0.85
CA LYS A 610 23.85 21.55 1.99
C LYS A 610 23.47 22.92 1.46
N VAL A 611 22.26 23.38 1.80
CA VAL A 611 21.73 24.64 1.26
C VAL A 611 21.49 25.69 2.35
N ASN A 612 21.59 26.97 1.94
CA ASN A 612 21.26 28.11 2.76
C ASN A 612 19.81 28.54 2.54
N GLY A 613 19.13 28.96 3.61
CA GLY A 613 17.75 29.46 3.51
C GLY A 613 16.67 28.37 3.47
N ASP A 614 15.67 28.58 2.61
CA ASP A 614 14.55 27.66 2.46
C ASP A 614 14.91 26.48 1.55
N GLU A 615 14.73 25.26 2.06
CA GLU A 615 15.11 24.02 1.39
C GLU A 615 14.29 23.79 0.11
N ASN A 616 12.98 24.09 0.14
CA ASN A 616 12.09 23.87 -1.00
C ASN A 616 12.36 24.89 -2.13
N GLU A 617 12.75 26.12 -1.78
CA GLU A 617 13.15 27.12 -2.76
C GLU A 617 14.48 26.71 -3.43
N ALA A 618 15.45 26.26 -2.63
CA ALA A 618 16.73 25.76 -3.13
C ALA A 618 16.53 24.52 -4.04
N LEU A 619 15.66 23.57 -3.64
CA LEU A 619 15.32 22.41 -4.46
C LEU A 619 14.79 22.81 -5.84
N LYS A 620 13.89 23.78 -5.91
CA LYS A 620 13.36 24.28 -7.19
C LYS A 620 14.47 24.91 -8.05
N LYS A 621 15.37 25.71 -7.42
CA LYS A 621 16.50 26.34 -8.12
C LYS A 621 17.48 25.30 -8.66
N ILE A 622 17.83 24.26 -7.88
CA ILE A 622 18.72 23.17 -8.33
C ILE A 622 18.10 22.41 -9.50
N ARG A 623 16.80 22.09 -9.42
CA ARG A 623 16.09 21.41 -10.51
C ARG A 623 16.07 22.27 -11.79
N GLU A 624 15.82 23.57 -11.65
CA GLU A 624 15.82 24.49 -12.78
C GLU A 624 17.23 24.70 -13.35
N PHE A 625 18.23 24.83 -12.49
CA PHE A 625 19.64 24.94 -12.87
C PHE A 625 20.07 23.70 -13.70
N TYR A 626 19.64 22.50 -13.31
CA TYR A 626 19.93 21.30 -14.06
C TYR A 626 19.20 21.27 -15.42
N ARG A 627 17.94 21.69 -15.48
CA ARG A 627 17.15 21.76 -16.73
C ARG A 627 17.74 22.69 -17.80
N GLN A 628 18.38 23.74 -17.39
CA GLN A 628 18.95 24.74 -18.30
C GLN A 628 20.23 24.23 -18.97
N ARG A 629 20.78 23.13 -18.53
CA ARG A 629 22.00 22.56 -19.12
C ARG A 629 21.69 21.88 -20.45
N LYS A 630 22.51 22.24 -21.46
CA LYS A 630 22.39 21.68 -22.83
C LYS A 630 22.89 20.24 -22.93
N ASP A 631 23.73 19.80 -21.99
CA ASP A 631 24.31 18.46 -21.88
C ASP A 631 23.53 17.53 -20.98
N ALA A 632 22.40 17.99 -20.40
CA ALA A 632 21.52 17.17 -19.59
C ALA A 632 20.62 16.31 -20.49
N GLU A 633 21.06 15.11 -20.78
CA GLU A 633 20.23 14.13 -21.52
C GLU A 633 19.01 13.67 -20.71
N HIS A 634 19.15 13.57 -19.39
CA HIS A 634 18.08 13.14 -18.46
C HIS A 634 18.14 13.94 -17.17
N MET A 635 16.97 14.17 -16.57
CA MET A 635 16.86 14.80 -15.26
C MET A 635 17.14 13.75 -14.18
N PRO A 636 18.18 13.91 -13.34
CA PRO A 636 18.41 13.02 -12.21
C PRO A 636 17.28 13.14 -11.18
N LYS A 637 17.15 12.17 -10.29
CA LYS A 637 16.31 12.31 -9.11
C LYS A 637 16.97 13.34 -8.19
N ILE A 638 16.29 14.46 -7.94
CA ILE A 638 16.76 15.54 -7.07
C ILE A 638 15.69 15.76 -6.02
N ASP A 639 15.98 15.38 -4.79
CA ASP A 639 15.02 15.44 -3.69
C ASP A 639 15.70 15.87 -2.38
N THR A 640 14.91 16.37 -1.45
CA THR A 640 15.42 16.65 -0.10
C THR A 640 15.68 15.36 0.65
N LEU A 641 16.65 15.31 1.54
CA LEU A 641 16.93 14.11 2.31
C LEU A 641 15.75 13.75 3.23
N ASN A 642 15.02 14.75 3.73
CA ASN A 642 13.77 14.56 4.48
C ASN A 642 12.70 13.85 3.63
N SER A 643 12.51 14.27 2.36
CA SER A 643 11.52 13.61 1.49
C SER A 643 11.90 12.16 1.17
N LEU A 644 13.20 11.85 1.03
CA LEU A 644 13.69 10.48 0.83
C LEU A 644 13.47 9.60 2.08
N VAL A 645 13.52 10.17 3.28
CA VAL A 645 13.12 9.46 4.50
C VAL A 645 11.62 9.20 4.50
N GLU A 646 10.80 10.21 4.19
CA GLU A 646 9.34 10.08 4.16
C GLU A 646 8.84 9.09 3.08
N GLU A 647 9.49 9.02 1.93
CA GLU A 647 9.18 8.08 0.83
C GLU A 647 9.20 6.62 1.31
N ARG A 648 10.05 6.28 2.29
CA ARG A 648 10.11 4.93 2.86
C ARG A 648 8.88 4.53 3.66
N PHE A 649 8.05 5.49 4.03
CA PHE A 649 6.82 5.29 4.79
C PHE A 649 5.55 5.52 3.95
N GLU A 650 5.67 5.55 2.61
CA GLU A 650 4.52 5.79 1.73
C GLU A 650 3.39 4.78 1.94
N ASP A 651 3.73 3.50 2.14
CA ASP A 651 2.72 2.45 2.34
C ASP A 651 1.94 2.67 3.65
N GLU A 652 2.64 3.03 4.74
CA GLU A 652 2.02 3.38 6.01
C GLU A 652 1.15 4.65 5.87
N GLN A 653 1.62 5.64 5.11
CA GLN A 653 0.86 6.86 4.83
C GLN A 653 -0.40 6.56 4.01
N LYS A 654 -0.33 5.67 3.02
CA LYS A 654 -1.50 5.20 2.24
C LYS A 654 -2.52 4.48 3.13
N VAL A 655 -2.04 3.59 3.99
CA VAL A 655 -2.89 2.88 4.97
C VAL A 655 -3.52 3.86 5.95
N PHE A 656 -2.75 4.81 6.49
CA PHE A 656 -3.25 5.87 7.37
C PHE A 656 -4.34 6.71 6.69
N ALA A 657 -4.09 7.18 5.47
CA ALA A 657 -5.06 7.99 4.73
C ALA A 657 -6.38 7.23 4.51
N MET A 658 -6.29 5.97 4.13
CA MET A 658 -7.46 5.12 3.89
C MET A 658 -8.25 4.86 5.17
N ILE A 659 -7.60 4.42 6.25
CA ILE A 659 -8.28 4.15 7.54
C ILE A 659 -8.80 5.47 8.14
N GLY A 660 -8.09 6.59 7.91
CA GLY A 660 -8.54 7.93 8.30
C GLY A 660 -9.85 8.34 7.60
N VAL A 661 -9.93 8.12 6.29
CA VAL A 661 -11.18 8.32 5.55
C VAL A 661 -12.28 7.38 6.06
N PHE A 662 -11.97 6.12 6.34
CA PHE A 662 -12.91 5.18 6.94
C PHE A 662 -13.40 5.65 8.31
N ALA A 663 -12.52 6.12 9.20
CA ALA A 663 -12.89 6.65 10.50
C ALA A 663 -13.79 7.89 10.37
N LEU A 664 -13.47 8.80 9.45
CA LEU A 664 -14.31 9.96 9.16
C LEU A 664 -15.70 9.55 8.69
N LEU A 665 -15.79 8.60 7.75
CA LEU A 665 -17.07 8.10 7.25
C LEU A 665 -17.88 7.42 8.35
N SER A 666 -17.25 6.62 9.20
CA SER A 666 -17.93 5.97 10.32
C SER A 666 -18.51 6.99 11.30
N ILE A 667 -17.79 8.07 11.59
CA ILE A 667 -18.28 9.20 12.39
C ILE A 667 -19.49 9.86 11.73
N LEU A 668 -19.40 10.17 10.43
CA LEU A 668 -20.51 10.81 9.69
C LEU A 668 -21.78 9.94 9.69
N ILE A 669 -21.63 8.64 9.44
CA ILE A 669 -22.75 7.69 9.47
C ILE A 669 -23.34 7.60 10.88
N THR A 670 -22.50 7.54 11.91
CA THR A 670 -22.94 7.54 13.32
C THR A 670 -23.70 8.83 13.68
N ILE A 671 -23.21 9.99 13.25
CA ILE A 671 -23.93 11.28 13.43
C ILE A 671 -25.32 11.21 12.79
N MET A 672 -25.39 10.73 11.55
CA MET A 672 -26.67 10.63 10.82
C MET A 672 -27.64 9.67 11.51
N ALA A 673 -27.17 8.52 11.97
CA ALA A 673 -27.96 7.53 12.72
C ALA A 673 -28.49 8.13 14.04
N ILE A 674 -27.63 8.79 14.80
CA ILE A 674 -27.98 9.41 16.08
C ILE A 674 -29.01 10.55 15.87
N ILE A 675 -28.81 11.42 14.87
CA ILE A 675 -29.76 12.51 14.57
C ILE A 675 -31.12 11.91 14.22
N ALA A 676 -31.20 10.89 13.40
CA ALA A 676 -32.44 10.26 13.00
C ALA A 676 -33.15 9.56 14.18
N LEU A 677 -32.41 8.73 14.95
CA LEU A 677 -32.94 8.03 16.11
C LEU A 677 -33.32 8.96 17.25
N SER A 678 -32.54 10.02 17.51
CA SER A 678 -32.87 11.01 18.53
C SER A 678 -34.05 11.88 18.12
N SER A 679 -34.18 12.25 16.85
CA SER A 679 -35.35 12.94 16.32
C SER A 679 -36.62 12.10 16.47
N TYR A 680 -36.54 10.79 16.15
CA TYR A 680 -37.61 9.85 16.38
C TYR A 680 -37.98 9.71 17.88
N SER A 681 -36.96 9.53 18.75
CA SER A 681 -37.15 9.43 20.19
C SER A 681 -37.81 10.70 20.77
N ALA A 682 -37.39 11.88 20.29
CA ALA A 682 -37.97 13.15 20.67
C ALA A 682 -39.46 13.25 20.27
N GLN A 683 -39.81 12.85 19.04
CA GLN A 683 -41.19 12.82 18.59
C GLN A 683 -42.09 11.90 19.42
N MET A 684 -41.59 10.70 19.74
CA MET A 684 -42.33 9.73 20.56
C MET A 684 -42.45 10.14 22.02
N SER A 685 -41.47 10.88 22.55
CA SER A 685 -41.48 11.36 23.94
C SER A 685 -42.12 12.73 24.10
N THR A 686 -42.63 13.36 23.03
CA THR A 686 -43.18 14.72 23.09
C THR A 686 -44.36 14.81 24.07
N HIS A 687 -45.32 13.90 24.00
CA HIS A 687 -46.47 13.84 24.89
C HIS A 687 -46.05 13.56 26.34
N ASP A 688 -45.24 12.53 26.59
CA ASP A 688 -44.79 12.21 27.94
C ASP A 688 -43.98 13.34 28.56
N THR A 689 -43.14 14.02 27.73
CA THR A 689 -42.37 15.18 28.14
C THR A 689 -43.28 16.38 28.46
N ALA A 690 -44.32 16.59 27.69
CA ALA A 690 -45.31 17.64 27.95
C ALA A 690 -46.04 17.40 29.29
N VAL A 691 -46.49 16.15 29.54
CA VAL A 691 -47.10 15.77 30.84
C VAL A 691 -46.13 16.02 31.99
N ARG A 692 -44.89 15.55 31.89
CA ARG A 692 -43.84 15.74 32.94
C ARG A 692 -43.55 17.21 33.20
N LYS A 693 -43.50 18.05 32.16
CA LYS A 693 -43.34 19.51 32.31
C LYS A 693 -44.48 20.16 33.10
N VAL A 694 -45.71 19.73 32.84
CA VAL A 694 -46.87 20.21 33.61
C VAL A 694 -46.73 19.80 35.12
N PHE A 695 -46.09 18.65 35.39
CA PHE A 695 -45.78 18.19 36.76
C PHE A 695 -44.46 18.74 37.31
N GLY A 696 -43.85 19.75 36.66
CA GLY A 696 -42.66 20.46 37.18
C GLY A 696 -41.31 19.89 36.82
N CYS A 697 -41.20 18.93 35.88
CA CYS A 697 -39.90 18.40 35.43
C CYS A 697 -39.06 19.50 34.76
N SER A 698 -37.81 19.63 35.18
CA SER A 698 -36.88 20.62 34.65
C SER A 698 -36.35 20.27 33.25
N ASN A 699 -35.95 21.30 32.48
CA ASN A 699 -35.35 21.09 31.17
C ASN A 699 -34.04 20.27 31.25
N ALA A 700 -33.29 20.42 32.33
CA ALA A 700 -32.05 19.65 32.55
C ALA A 700 -32.31 18.14 32.71
N GLU A 701 -33.39 17.76 33.41
CA GLU A 701 -33.80 16.36 33.58
C GLU A 701 -34.19 15.72 32.24
N ILE A 702 -34.95 16.47 31.42
CA ILE A 702 -35.34 16.03 30.07
C ILE A 702 -34.11 15.82 29.19
N TYR A 703 -33.16 16.77 29.23
CA TYR A 703 -31.91 16.70 28.50
C TYR A 703 -31.10 15.44 28.90
N TRP A 704 -30.85 15.29 30.20
CA TRP A 704 -30.04 14.15 30.69
C TRP A 704 -30.72 12.80 30.45
N GLN A 705 -32.06 12.73 30.54
CA GLN A 705 -32.77 11.49 30.21
C GLN A 705 -32.56 11.09 28.76
N MET A 706 -32.57 12.07 27.84
CA MET A 706 -32.31 11.81 26.43
C MET A 706 -30.87 11.43 26.19
N VAL A 707 -29.89 12.15 26.71
CA VAL A 707 -28.47 11.88 26.56
C VAL A 707 -28.10 10.50 27.13
N LYS A 708 -28.52 10.17 28.35
CA LYS A 708 -28.28 8.85 28.96
C LYS A 708 -28.77 7.69 28.11
N GLY A 709 -29.89 7.87 27.41
CA GLY A 709 -30.48 6.85 26.54
C GLY A 709 -29.57 6.41 25.39
N PHE A 710 -28.67 7.27 24.93
CA PHE A 710 -27.73 7.02 23.84
C PHE A 710 -26.30 6.85 24.35
N LEU A 711 -25.91 7.56 25.40
CA LEU A 711 -24.54 7.52 25.93
C LEU A 711 -24.22 6.16 26.57
N ILE A 712 -25.14 5.55 27.31
CA ILE A 712 -24.90 4.26 27.97
C ILE A 712 -24.56 3.14 26.99
N PRO A 713 -25.30 2.93 25.89
CA PRO A 713 -24.91 1.95 24.88
C PRO A 713 -23.53 2.20 24.26
N VAL A 714 -23.17 3.46 23.99
CA VAL A 714 -21.86 3.83 23.45
C VAL A 714 -20.75 3.55 24.46
N LEU A 715 -20.95 3.87 25.75
CA LEU A 715 -20.00 3.54 26.82
C LEU A 715 -19.83 2.02 26.97
N ALA A 716 -20.90 1.26 26.88
CA ALA A 716 -20.80 -0.22 26.89
C ALA A 716 -20.03 -0.73 25.65
N GLY A 717 -20.29 -0.17 24.48
CA GLY A 717 -19.56 -0.45 23.25
C GLY A 717 -18.08 -0.07 23.34
N SER A 718 -17.75 1.04 24.01
CA SER A 718 -16.36 1.50 24.15
C SER A 718 -15.46 0.51 24.89
N VAL A 719 -15.99 -0.18 25.91
CA VAL A 719 -15.22 -1.20 26.65
C VAL A 719 -14.81 -2.35 25.70
N ILE A 720 -15.74 -2.81 24.88
CA ILE A 720 -15.47 -3.88 23.92
C ILE A 720 -14.54 -3.38 22.80
N ALA A 721 -14.76 -2.13 22.34
CA ALA A 721 -13.93 -1.50 21.32
C ALA A 721 -12.47 -1.40 21.75
N ILE A 722 -12.22 -0.94 22.99
CA ILE A 722 -10.87 -0.81 23.53
C ILE A 722 -10.22 -2.19 23.63
N ALA A 723 -10.91 -3.19 24.16
CA ALA A 723 -10.35 -4.54 24.31
C ALA A 723 -9.97 -5.17 22.97
N SER A 724 -10.84 -5.04 21.95
CA SER A 724 -10.58 -5.57 20.60
C SER A 724 -9.48 -4.79 19.88
N ALA A 725 -9.52 -3.46 19.93
CA ALA A 725 -8.51 -2.60 19.33
C ALA A 725 -7.13 -2.79 19.98
N TYR A 726 -7.07 -2.93 21.30
CA TYR A 726 -5.82 -3.20 22.02
C TYR A 726 -5.13 -4.47 21.51
N SER A 727 -5.87 -5.58 21.43
CA SER A 727 -5.31 -6.86 20.97
C SER A 727 -4.79 -6.82 19.53
N TYR A 728 -5.46 -6.06 18.64
CA TYR A 728 -5.02 -5.87 17.27
C TYR A 728 -3.79 -4.95 17.19
N ILE A 729 -3.84 -3.81 17.87
CA ILE A 729 -2.80 -2.78 17.86
C ILE A 729 -1.48 -3.32 18.44
N GLU A 730 -1.53 -4.04 19.57
CA GLU A 730 -0.33 -4.63 20.15
C GLU A 730 0.35 -5.64 19.22
N ARG A 731 -0.43 -6.49 18.53
CA ARG A 731 0.11 -7.42 17.54
C ARG A 731 0.73 -6.68 16.37
N TRP A 732 0.06 -5.64 15.85
CA TRP A 732 0.56 -4.84 14.74
C TRP A 732 1.85 -4.08 15.12
N LEU A 733 1.89 -3.46 16.32
CA LEU A 733 3.08 -2.75 16.81
C LEU A 733 4.26 -3.70 17.05
N SER A 734 4.01 -4.98 17.36
CA SER A 734 5.10 -5.94 17.59
C SER A 734 5.91 -6.27 16.34
N GLU A 735 5.41 -5.94 15.15
CA GLU A 735 6.13 -6.12 13.88
C GLU A 735 7.19 -5.03 13.63
N TYR A 736 7.18 -3.94 14.43
CA TYR A 736 8.12 -2.83 14.27
C TYR A 736 9.26 -2.88 15.28
N PRO A 737 10.52 -2.70 14.85
CA PRO A 737 11.68 -2.71 15.75
C PRO A 737 11.69 -1.51 16.70
N VAL A 738 11.15 -0.36 16.25
CA VAL A 738 10.98 0.85 17.07
C VAL A 738 9.49 1.16 17.15
N ARG A 739 8.93 1.13 18.34
CA ARG A 739 7.51 1.30 18.57
C ARG A 739 7.18 2.35 19.64
N ILE A 740 5.99 2.94 19.53
CA ILE A 740 5.46 3.82 20.58
C ILE A 740 5.19 3.01 21.84
N GLU A 741 5.68 3.49 22.99
CA GLU A 741 5.56 2.78 24.27
C GLU A 741 4.20 3.01 24.95
N ASN A 742 3.62 4.21 24.85
CA ASN A 742 2.39 4.56 25.54
C ASN A 742 1.24 4.79 24.57
N THR A 743 0.34 3.81 24.46
CA THR A 743 -0.85 3.86 23.59
C THR A 743 -2.15 4.23 24.34
N VAL A 744 -2.13 4.33 25.67
CA VAL A 744 -3.35 4.54 26.49
C VAL A 744 -4.09 5.83 26.13
N TRP A 745 -3.38 6.92 25.85
CA TRP A 745 -3.97 8.19 25.44
C TRP A 745 -4.79 8.08 24.14
N ILE A 746 -4.39 7.18 23.23
CA ILE A 746 -5.06 6.95 21.94
C ILE A 746 -6.50 6.46 22.17
N TYR A 747 -6.65 5.48 23.04
CA TYR A 747 -7.99 4.94 23.39
C TYR A 747 -8.84 6.00 24.08
N ALA A 748 -8.24 6.76 25.01
CA ALA A 748 -8.94 7.84 25.72
C ALA A 748 -9.46 8.91 24.73
N VAL A 749 -8.61 9.38 23.81
CA VAL A 749 -8.96 10.37 22.80
C VAL A 749 -10.04 9.83 21.86
N SER A 750 -9.94 8.56 21.42
CA SER A 750 -10.92 7.94 20.54
C SER A 750 -12.32 7.89 21.19
N VAL A 751 -12.39 7.53 22.46
CA VAL A 751 -13.63 7.50 23.24
C VAL A 751 -14.21 8.93 23.41
N ILE A 752 -13.36 9.90 23.78
CA ILE A 752 -13.76 11.30 23.98
C ILE A 752 -14.35 11.87 22.67
N ILE A 753 -13.71 11.63 21.53
CA ILE A 753 -14.20 12.09 20.22
C ILE A 753 -15.62 11.55 19.97
N VAL A 754 -15.84 10.25 20.12
CA VAL A 754 -17.16 9.64 19.85
C VAL A 754 -18.19 10.10 20.86
N ILE A 755 -17.85 10.22 22.15
CA ILE A 755 -18.76 10.78 23.16
C ILE A 755 -19.15 12.23 22.81
N ALA A 756 -18.19 13.06 22.42
CA ALA A 756 -18.46 14.44 22.03
C ALA A 756 -19.41 14.50 20.82
N VAL A 757 -19.18 13.68 19.81
CA VAL A 757 -20.05 13.56 18.63
C VAL A 757 -21.47 13.16 19.03
N VAL A 758 -21.60 12.15 19.88
CA VAL A 758 -22.92 11.68 20.39
C VAL A 758 -23.64 12.79 21.15
N VAL A 759 -22.97 13.44 22.09
CA VAL A 759 -23.56 14.50 22.93
C VAL A 759 -23.96 15.70 22.07
N ILE A 760 -23.12 16.14 21.15
CA ILE A 760 -23.42 17.27 20.26
C ILE A 760 -24.62 16.95 19.37
N SER A 761 -24.66 15.76 18.77
CA SER A 761 -25.75 15.34 17.87
C SER A 761 -27.11 15.28 18.60
N ILE A 762 -27.11 14.77 19.82
CA ILE A 762 -28.34 14.67 20.65
C ILE A 762 -28.77 16.01 21.16
N SER A 763 -27.84 16.88 21.55
CA SER A 763 -28.14 18.19 22.15
C SER A 763 -29.04 19.00 21.24
N PHE A 764 -28.82 18.96 19.93
CA PHE A 764 -29.66 19.67 18.96
C PHE A 764 -31.15 19.23 19.04
N GLN A 765 -31.38 17.91 19.15
CA GLN A 765 -32.75 17.38 19.24
C GLN A 765 -33.36 17.58 20.63
N ALA A 766 -32.54 17.45 21.68
CA ALA A 766 -32.99 17.70 23.05
C ALA A 766 -33.42 19.15 23.24
N PHE A 767 -32.68 20.14 22.72
CA PHE A 767 -33.05 21.54 22.74
C PHE A 767 -34.36 21.79 21.99
N ARG A 768 -34.62 21.14 20.87
CA ARG A 768 -35.87 21.22 20.14
C ARG A 768 -37.04 20.67 20.96
N LEU A 769 -36.85 19.54 21.63
CA LEU A 769 -37.86 18.93 22.50
C LEU A 769 -38.15 19.82 23.72
N MET A 770 -37.12 20.41 24.33
CA MET A 770 -37.29 21.34 25.45
C MET A 770 -38.04 22.62 25.11
N ARG A 771 -38.00 23.11 23.87
CA ARG A 771 -38.73 24.28 23.40
C ARG A 771 -40.18 23.98 23.02
N THR A 772 -40.64 22.74 23.02
CA THR A 772 -42.00 22.37 22.68
C THR A 772 -42.98 22.88 23.75
N ASN A 773 -44.03 23.61 23.33
CA ASN A 773 -45.08 24.11 24.22
C ASN A 773 -45.97 22.96 24.71
N PRO A 774 -46.06 22.70 26.04
CA PRO A 774 -46.89 21.63 26.57
C PRO A 774 -48.35 21.67 26.14
N SER A 775 -48.94 22.88 26.02
CA SER A 775 -50.36 23.06 25.64
C SER A 775 -50.63 22.63 24.17
N GLU A 776 -49.68 22.84 23.27
CA GLU A 776 -49.83 22.42 21.87
C GLU A 776 -49.56 20.92 21.70
N ALA A 777 -48.63 20.36 22.51
CA ALA A 777 -48.31 18.95 22.47
C ALA A 777 -49.45 18.06 22.98
N LEU A 778 -50.25 18.56 23.96
CA LEU A 778 -51.40 17.84 24.51
C LEU A 778 -52.66 17.97 23.65
N LYS A 779 -52.76 18.99 22.75
CA LYS A 779 -53.89 19.19 21.82
C LYS A 779 -53.78 18.37 20.52
N LYS A 780 -52.66 17.80 20.22
CA LYS A 780 -52.41 17.01 19.00
C LYS A 780 -52.70 15.50 19.20
N GLU A 781 -53.94 15.16 19.68
CA GLU A 781 -54.45 13.79 19.56
C GLU A 781 -55.25 13.59 18.28
#